data_9e96d5336c58142b71e8ad2f80564722
#
_entry.id   9e96d5336c58142b71e8ad2f80564722
#
_cell.length_a   1.000
_cell.length_b   1.000
_cell.length_c   1.000
_cell.angle_alpha   90.00
_cell.angle_beta   90.00
_cell.angle_gamma   90.00
#
_symmetry.space_group_name_H-M   'P 1'
#
loop_
_entity.id
_entity.type
_entity.pdbx_description
1 polymer ?
#
loop_
_entity_poly.entity_id
_entity_poly.type
_entity_poly.pdbx_seq_one_letter_code
_entity_poly.pdbx_strand_id
1 'polypeptide(L)'
;MRSVHLLAPLTALLLGLTLPSSAAPKDTERSFRVQSPAAWVRPVALETRDSRPLGETGGVHYALADLQVRAERPRVERYAHYARRVLTEGGIEEAAEINVTFDPSFERLTLHGVWLHRGGQRKDVLEPQAVKVIQQERELEQRLYNGTLSALIFVRDVRVGDVIEYDFTVEGDNPVFDGRFLASVETRYGTPLGHWRYRLLWPSARGLHVKQHGTDVSPSVKEAGGVREYVWEQHDVPALSIDDSLPSWYQPWPWLQLSEFDSWAAVARWAVPLYQAPPRLPPTLQEEVKRLRAAHASPSARLLGALRFVQDEVRYLGMELGPNSHRPHAPEEVLARRFGDCKDKTLLLVTLLRALGIEARPALVHSAWKQKVESMHPSPVVFDHVIVQARLEGHDYWLDPTASHERGPLESFEPPPFRRALPIDEATTGLVEIPEPLRLEPMMEREESYTESADGQPVTLTVTTHWKGPSANQMRRNLSTASLKDVEREYLNFHARDDPTIRATAPLSVQDDPERNVITLVERYVIESFWLEQQREFTASTITRYLTRPRIGQRTMPLAIMHPVNVLQRIRFESLHPMRIRHQRDTVQGPASALDYRFWTEDSDNVLFLEYRYHSLADAVEPARFMAHLEALKRMETHAGYQVTLGTTHGNQGRGQSGFTWFGVAMGLGGLALGGLLMFMGDGPRAFLRDVRARKRKRAFSRKFASVEGDSPAQAMSLATVGELHARLSGVRCACGVAGAGAPKLEEVVLGEQHLVLAKWTCSGCGTGRHAYFTVREERAA
;
A
#
# COMPACT_ATOMS: atom_id res chain seq x y z
N MET A 1 -27.80 -1.36 -75.57
CA MET A 1 -27.99 -2.64 -76.33
C MET A 1 -27.35 -3.72 -75.44
N ARG A 2 -28.21 -4.48 -74.82
CA ARG A 2 -28.34 -5.96 -74.84
C ARG A 2 -27.04 -6.70 -74.55
N SER A 3 -26.88 -7.20 -73.28
CA SER A 3 -27.24 -8.59 -72.92
C SER A 3 -26.18 -9.59 -73.34
N VAL A 4 -25.65 -10.41 -72.42
CA VAL A 4 -26.19 -11.74 -72.05
C VAL A 4 -25.31 -12.35 -70.99
N HIS A 5 -25.98 -12.97 -70.05
CA HIS A 5 -25.44 -13.77 -68.94
C HIS A 5 -24.68 -15.02 -69.38
N LEU A 6 -23.69 -15.42 -68.62
CA LEU A 6 -23.32 -16.82 -68.45
C LEU A 6 -22.90 -17.09 -66.97
N LEU A 7 -23.77 -17.79 -66.28
CA LEU A 7 -23.46 -18.41 -64.99
C LEU A 7 -22.59 -19.63 -65.19
N ALA A 8 -21.51 -19.74 -64.46
CA ALA A 8 -20.87 -21.05 -64.18
C ALA A 8 -20.79 -21.26 -62.70
N PRO A 9 -21.13 -22.45 -62.18
CA PRO A 9 -21.16 -22.73 -60.74
C PRO A 9 -19.75 -23.00 -60.21
N LEU A 10 -19.31 -22.18 -59.23
CA LEU A 10 -18.15 -22.48 -58.41
C LEU A 10 -18.52 -23.51 -57.36
N THR A 11 -18.10 -24.75 -57.55
CA THR A 11 -18.11 -25.80 -56.56
C THR A 11 -17.08 -25.42 -55.45
N ALA A 12 -17.57 -24.97 -54.34
CA ALA A 12 -16.75 -24.72 -53.12
C ALA A 12 -16.29 -26.07 -52.54
N LEU A 13 -15.03 -26.34 -52.68
CA LEU A 13 -14.35 -27.44 -51.98
C LEU A 13 -14.15 -27.01 -50.52
N LEU A 14 -15.04 -27.43 -49.61
CA LEU A 14 -14.88 -27.32 -48.16
C LEU A 14 -13.76 -28.28 -47.73
N LEU A 15 -12.51 -27.78 -47.72
CA LEU A 15 -11.46 -28.41 -46.92
C LEU A 15 -11.77 -28.13 -45.44
N GLY A 16 -12.27 -29.16 -44.76
CA GLY A 16 -12.41 -29.19 -43.31
C GLY A 16 -11.07 -29.08 -42.66
N LEU A 17 -10.68 -27.88 -42.29
CA LEU A 17 -9.66 -27.66 -41.27
C LEU A 17 -10.27 -28.05 -39.92
N THR A 18 -10.12 -29.32 -39.55
CA THR A 18 -10.25 -29.75 -38.18
C THR A 18 -9.14 -29.09 -37.40
N LEU A 19 -9.44 -27.96 -36.75
CA LEU A 19 -8.65 -27.46 -35.63
C LEU A 19 -8.55 -28.60 -34.62
N PRO A 20 -7.37 -28.96 -34.14
CA PRO A 20 -7.30 -29.89 -33.06
C PRO A 20 -8.08 -29.26 -31.88
N SER A 21 -9.18 -29.90 -31.53
CA SER A 21 -9.86 -29.68 -30.25
C SER A 21 -8.76 -29.75 -29.19
N SER A 22 -8.47 -28.62 -28.57
CA SER A 22 -7.64 -28.59 -27.37
C SER A 22 -8.28 -29.55 -26.38
N ALA A 23 -7.75 -30.76 -26.34
CA ALA A 23 -8.12 -31.72 -25.31
C ALA A 23 -7.94 -31.03 -23.97
N ALA A 24 -9.02 -31.01 -23.17
CA ALA A 24 -8.91 -30.68 -21.76
C ALA A 24 -7.69 -31.42 -21.19
N PRO A 25 -6.88 -30.78 -20.34
CA PRO A 25 -5.70 -31.44 -19.81
C PRO A 25 -6.12 -32.74 -19.17
N LYS A 26 -5.63 -33.85 -19.71
CA LYS A 26 -5.72 -35.16 -19.10
C LYS A 26 -5.10 -35.07 -17.73
N ASP A 27 -5.74 -35.67 -16.73
CA ASP A 27 -5.31 -35.90 -15.36
C ASP A 27 -4.04 -35.09 -14.98
N THR A 28 -4.26 -33.91 -14.46
CA THR A 28 -3.22 -33.14 -13.81
C THR A 28 -2.67 -34.02 -12.70
N GLU A 29 -1.42 -34.55 -12.85
CA GLU A 29 -0.63 -34.99 -11.71
C GLU A 29 -0.91 -33.96 -10.62
N ARG A 30 -1.42 -34.42 -9.47
CA ARG A 30 -1.77 -33.55 -8.37
C ARG A 30 -0.54 -32.69 -8.09
N SER A 31 -0.70 -31.38 -8.08
CA SER A 31 0.38 -30.43 -7.83
C SER A 31 0.98 -30.56 -6.41
N PHE A 32 0.51 -31.51 -5.63
CA PHE A 32 1.02 -31.88 -4.30
C PHE A 32 0.98 -33.40 -4.10
N ARG A 33 1.75 -33.87 -3.10
CA ARG A 33 1.78 -35.27 -2.66
C ARG A 33 1.16 -35.39 -1.27
N VAL A 34 0.72 -36.61 -0.92
CA VAL A 34 0.32 -36.97 0.44
C VAL A 34 1.20 -38.14 0.89
N GLN A 35 2.04 -37.94 1.88
CA GLN A 35 2.98 -38.94 2.40
C GLN A 35 3.28 -38.63 3.87
N SER A 36 3.78 -39.62 4.62
CA SER A 36 4.32 -39.40 5.97
C SER A 36 5.55 -38.46 5.95
N PRO A 37 5.80 -37.71 7.03
CA PRO A 37 7.01 -36.88 7.16
C PRO A 37 8.28 -37.71 6.96
N ALA A 38 9.31 -37.06 6.43
CA ALA A 38 10.63 -37.68 6.24
C ALA A 38 11.31 -38.05 7.58
N ALA A 39 12.15 -39.07 7.62
CA ALA A 39 12.78 -39.57 8.84
C ALA A 39 13.68 -38.56 9.59
N TRP A 40 14.10 -37.48 8.93
CA TRP A 40 14.88 -36.42 9.58
C TRP A 40 14.04 -35.49 10.44
N VAL A 41 12.72 -35.42 10.22
CA VAL A 41 11.77 -34.64 10.99
C VAL A 41 11.68 -35.19 12.41
N ARG A 42 11.77 -34.34 13.41
CA ARG A 42 11.59 -34.71 14.82
C ARG A 42 10.24 -34.14 15.29
N PRO A 43 9.18 -34.97 15.36
CA PRO A 43 7.88 -34.50 15.80
C PRO A 43 7.94 -33.87 17.20
N VAL A 44 7.17 -32.80 17.38
CA VAL A 44 6.89 -32.18 18.68
C VAL A 44 5.54 -32.67 19.14
N ALA A 45 5.45 -33.17 20.37
CA ALA A 45 4.17 -33.52 20.96
C ALA A 45 3.32 -32.28 21.18
N LEU A 46 2.06 -32.33 20.74
CA LEU A 46 1.12 -31.27 21.03
C LEU A 46 0.76 -31.28 22.51
N GLU A 47 1.11 -30.22 23.22
CA GLU A 47 0.64 -30.04 24.59
C GLU A 47 -0.80 -29.57 24.57
N THR A 48 -1.70 -30.45 25.02
CA THR A 48 -3.15 -30.18 25.10
C THR A 48 -3.55 -29.43 26.37
N ARG A 49 -2.57 -29.04 27.22
CA ARG A 49 -2.89 -28.30 28.45
C ARG A 49 -3.66 -27.01 28.11
N ASP A 50 -4.65 -26.72 28.95
CA ASP A 50 -5.36 -25.45 28.99
C ASP A 50 -4.43 -24.32 29.48
N SER A 51 -3.38 -24.04 28.70
CA SER A 51 -2.63 -22.81 28.87
C SER A 51 -3.58 -21.66 28.48
N ARG A 52 -4.06 -20.93 29.47
CA ARG A 52 -4.86 -19.73 29.22
C ARG A 52 -4.02 -18.79 28.39
N PRO A 53 -4.53 -18.27 27.26
CA PRO A 53 -3.75 -17.36 26.44
C PRO A 53 -3.30 -16.16 27.26
N LEU A 54 -2.02 -15.85 27.22
CA LEU A 54 -1.46 -14.66 27.84
C LEU A 54 -1.88 -13.42 27.05
N GLY A 55 -2.88 -12.69 27.54
CA GLY A 55 -3.35 -11.41 26.96
C GLY A 55 -4.69 -11.49 26.23
N GLU A 56 -5.22 -10.33 25.82
CA GLU A 56 -6.41 -10.24 24.98
C GLU A 56 -6.13 -10.88 23.61
N THR A 57 -6.89 -11.91 23.29
CA THR A 57 -6.62 -12.75 22.15
C THR A 57 -7.59 -12.48 21.02
N GLY A 58 -7.12 -12.66 19.80
CA GLY A 58 -7.97 -12.84 18.62
C GLY A 58 -8.80 -14.12 18.75
N GLY A 59 -9.46 -14.54 17.68
CA GLY A 59 -10.29 -15.73 17.67
C GLY A 59 -9.54 -17.07 17.81
N VAL A 60 -8.20 -17.08 17.66
CA VAL A 60 -7.36 -18.28 17.56
C VAL A 60 -6.12 -18.14 18.45
N HIS A 61 -5.66 -19.27 19.00
CA HIS A 61 -4.38 -19.43 19.70
C HIS A 61 -3.56 -20.52 18.98
N TYR A 62 -2.30 -20.25 18.65
CA TYR A 62 -1.40 -21.27 18.15
C TYR A 62 -0.83 -22.09 19.32
N ALA A 63 -1.37 -23.28 19.54
CA ALA A 63 -0.82 -24.20 20.53
C ALA A 63 0.60 -24.69 20.14
N LEU A 64 0.86 -24.81 18.84
CA LEU A 64 2.14 -25.19 18.28
C LEU A 64 2.43 -24.45 16.98
N ALA A 65 3.68 -24.00 16.82
CA ALA A 65 4.27 -23.55 15.58
C ALA A 65 5.69 -24.11 15.51
N ASP A 66 5.85 -25.28 14.87
CA ASP A 66 7.12 -25.98 14.74
C ASP A 66 7.59 -25.98 13.27
N LEU A 67 8.70 -25.30 13.03
CA LEU A 67 9.32 -25.18 11.72
C LEU A 67 10.65 -25.92 11.72
N GLN A 68 10.86 -26.85 10.80
CA GLN A 68 12.12 -27.59 10.68
C GLN A 68 12.67 -27.50 9.26
N VAL A 69 13.94 -27.24 9.15
CA VAL A 69 14.63 -27.12 7.85
C VAL A 69 15.83 -28.05 7.78
N ARG A 70 15.94 -28.75 6.66
CA ARG A 70 17.13 -29.46 6.27
C ARG A 70 17.75 -28.78 5.05
N ALA A 71 18.87 -28.08 5.27
CA ALA A 71 19.51 -27.24 4.25
C ALA A 71 20.67 -28.00 3.53
N GLU A 72 20.34 -29.11 2.90
CA GLU A 72 21.30 -29.88 2.09
C GLU A 72 21.21 -29.46 0.61
N ARG A 73 22.37 -29.35 -0.07
CA ARG A 73 22.39 -29.14 -1.51
C ARG A 73 22.18 -30.48 -2.25
N PRO A 74 21.44 -30.49 -3.36
CA PRO A 74 20.87 -29.34 -4.08
C PRO A 74 19.46 -28.93 -3.61
N ARG A 75 18.91 -29.53 -2.57
CA ARG A 75 17.54 -29.33 -2.14
C ARG A 75 17.43 -28.90 -0.69
N VAL A 76 16.61 -27.90 -0.45
CA VAL A 76 16.20 -27.49 0.89
C VAL A 76 14.82 -28.06 1.15
N GLU A 77 14.64 -28.74 2.29
CA GLU A 77 13.32 -29.21 2.76
C GLU A 77 12.88 -28.38 3.95
N ARG A 78 11.68 -27.82 3.87
CA ARG A 78 11.05 -26.98 4.90
C ARG A 78 9.79 -27.67 5.38
N TYR A 79 9.88 -28.33 6.53
CA TYR A 79 8.74 -28.92 7.22
C TYR A 79 8.10 -27.90 8.15
N ALA A 80 6.77 -27.86 8.17
CA ALA A 80 5.99 -27.01 9.08
C ALA A 80 4.90 -27.84 9.75
N HIS A 81 4.75 -27.68 11.06
CA HIS A 81 3.71 -28.30 11.87
C HIS A 81 3.04 -27.24 12.74
N TYR A 82 1.75 -27.09 12.57
CA TYR A 82 0.94 -26.09 13.27
C TYR A 82 -0.21 -26.76 14.01
N ALA A 83 -0.55 -26.22 15.18
CA ALA A 83 -1.79 -26.55 15.86
C ALA A 83 -2.48 -25.25 16.31
N ARG A 84 -3.71 -25.01 15.83
CA ARG A 84 -4.50 -23.80 16.10
C ARG A 84 -5.73 -24.15 16.92
N ARG A 85 -5.85 -23.58 18.13
CA ARG A 85 -7.01 -23.71 18.99
C ARG A 85 -8.02 -22.60 18.69
N VAL A 86 -9.27 -22.95 18.52
CA VAL A 86 -10.39 -22.00 18.33
C VAL A 86 -10.84 -21.46 19.67
N LEU A 87 -10.75 -20.17 19.90
CA LEU A 87 -11.09 -19.54 21.18
C LEU A 87 -12.48 -18.91 21.16
N THR A 88 -12.91 -18.37 20.02
CA THR A 88 -14.19 -17.69 19.85
C THR A 88 -14.81 -18.07 18.51
N GLU A 89 -16.12 -17.80 18.33
CA GLU A 89 -16.80 -18.00 17.05
C GLU A 89 -16.12 -17.25 15.89
N GLY A 90 -15.61 -16.04 16.15
CA GLY A 90 -14.86 -15.29 15.16
C GLY A 90 -13.52 -15.90 14.72
N GLY A 91 -13.02 -16.90 15.44
CA GLY A 91 -11.79 -17.64 15.11
C GLY A 91 -12.04 -18.92 14.29
N ILE A 92 -13.30 -19.34 14.12
CA ILE A 92 -13.61 -20.58 13.42
C ILE A 92 -13.12 -20.52 11.97
N GLU A 93 -13.42 -19.47 11.24
CA GLU A 93 -13.01 -19.31 9.84
C GLU A 93 -11.48 -19.33 9.69
N GLU A 94 -10.77 -18.56 10.56
CA GLU A 94 -9.31 -18.51 10.55
C GLU A 94 -8.67 -19.88 10.84
N ALA A 95 -9.23 -20.62 11.78
CA ALA A 95 -8.71 -21.95 12.15
C ALA A 95 -9.06 -23.01 11.10
N ALA A 96 -10.23 -22.93 10.47
CA ALA A 96 -10.72 -23.91 9.51
C ALA A 96 -10.05 -23.80 8.13
N GLU A 97 -9.50 -22.62 7.77
CA GLU A 97 -8.82 -22.40 6.48
C GLU A 97 -7.31 -22.64 6.63
N ILE A 98 -6.79 -23.65 5.93
CA ILE A 98 -5.37 -23.91 5.80
C ILE A 98 -4.96 -23.51 4.38
N ASN A 99 -3.95 -22.65 4.25
CA ASN A 99 -3.42 -22.19 2.99
C ASN A 99 -1.90 -22.40 2.98
N VAL A 100 -1.42 -23.25 2.06
CA VAL A 100 0.00 -23.49 1.85
C VAL A 100 0.40 -22.97 0.47
N THR A 101 1.29 -21.99 0.43
CA THR A 101 1.78 -21.39 -0.81
C THR A 101 3.14 -21.97 -1.19
N PHE A 102 3.34 -22.25 -2.49
CA PHE A 102 4.61 -22.73 -3.04
C PHE A 102 4.75 -22.28 -4.50
N ASP A 103 6.00 -22.16 -4.97
CA ASP A 103 6.30 -21.88 -6.39
C ASP A 103 6.53 -23.20 -7.14
N PRO A 104 5.61 -23.60 -8.05
CA PRO A 104 5.70 -24.90 -8.74
C PRO A 104 6.87 -25.00 -9.71
N SER A 105 7.53 -23.89 -10.06
CA SER A 105 8.68 -23.88 -10.97
C SER A 105 9.94 -24.48 -10.35
N PHE A 106 10.07 -24.44 -9.02
CA PHE A 106 11.20 -25.00 -8.28
C PHE A 106 10.82 -25.64 -6.93
N GLU A 107 9.59 -25.51 -6.45
CA GLU A 107 9.13 -26.09 -5.19
C GLU A 107 8.10 -27.21 -5.39
N ARG A 108 8.06 -28.17 -4.45
CA ARG A 108 7.12 -29.26 -4.41
C ARG A 108 6.48 -29.34 -3.02
N LEU A 109 5.16 -29.41 -2.99
CA LEU A 109 4.39 -29.52 -1.74
C LEU A 109 4.11 -31.00 -1.43
N THR A 110 4.34 -31.41 -0.19
CA THR A 110 3.88 -32.66 0.41
C THR A 110 3.05 -32.35 1.64
N LEU A 111 1.77 -32.74 1.65
CA LEU A 111 0.92 -32.72 2.83
C LEU A 111 1.11 -34.04 3.60
N HIS A 112 1.23 -33.95 4.92
CA HIS A 112 1.39 -35.14 5.76
C HIS A 112 0.11 -35.51 6.48
N GLY A 113 -0.61 -34.51 7.00
CA GLY A 113 -1.91 -34.74 7.62
C GLY A 113 -2.63 -33.45 8.03
N VAL A 114 -3.92 -33.60 8.30
CA VAL A 114 -4.77 -32.58 8.93
C VAL A 114 -5.66 -33.27 9.94
N TRP A 115 -5.63 -32.84 11.18
CA TRP A 115 -6.38 -33.48 12.26
C TRP A 115 -7.20 -32.45 13.03
N LEU A 116 -8.40 -32.92 13.41
CA LEU A 116 -9.30 -32.20 14.32
C LEU A 116 -9.26 -32.87 15.70
N HIS A 117 -8.87 -32.12 16.71
CA HIS A 117 -8.94 -32.54 18.10
C HIS A 117 -10.20 -31.98 18.74
N ARG A 118 -11.05 -32.85 19.28
CA ARG A 118 -12.29 -32.52 19.98
C ARG A 118 -12.56 -33.52 21.08
N GLY A 119 -12.80 -33.06 22.31
CA GLY A 119 -13.14 -33.94 23.43
C GLY A 119 -12.08 -35.00 23.73
N GLY A 120 -10.79 -34.71 23.55
CA GLY A 120 -9.69 -35.66 23.75
C GLY A 120 -9.50 -36.67 22.60
N GLN A 121 -10.28 -36.61 21.54
CA GLN A 121 -10.14 -37.47 20.37
C GLN A 121 -9.43 -36.71 19.23
N ARG A 122 -8.51 -37.39 18.54
CA ARG A 122 -7.83 -36.90 17.33
C ARG A 122 -8.44 -37.61 16.12
N LYS A 123 -9.02 -36.87 15.21
CA LYS A 123 -9.64 -37.37 13.99
C LYS A 123 -8.89 -36.86 12.78
N ASP A 124 -8.46 -37.74 11.87
CA ASP A 124 -7.93 -37.36 10.57
C ASP A 124 -9.08 -36.79 9.71
N VAL A 125 -8.87 -35.60 9.19
CA VAL A 125 -9.82 -34.85 8.36
C VAL A 125 -9.21 -34.41 7.02
N LEU A 126 -8.02 -34.93 6.67
CA LEU A 126 -7.43 -34.66 5.36
C LEU A 126 -8.19 -35.46 4.28
N GLU A 127 -8.91 -34.77 3.44
CA GLU A 127 -9.54 -35.30 2.23
C GLU A 127 -8.73 -34.83 1.00
N PRO A 128 -7.79 -35.62 0.46
CA PRO A 128 -6.89 -35.17 -0.63
C PRO A 128 -7.64 -34.71 -1.88
N GLN A 129 -8.83 -35.29 -2.17
CA GLN A 129 -9.69 -34.87 -3.29
C GLN A 129 -10.37 -33.53 -3.06
N ALA A 130 -10.51 -33.10 -1.82
CA ALA A 130 -11.12 -31.80 -1.45
C ALA A 130 -10.11 -30.64 -1.41
N VAL A 131 -8.79 -30.95 -1.45
CA VAL A 131 -7.74 -29.93 -1.53
C VAL A 131 -7.83 -29.20 -2.86
N LYS A 132 -7.99 -27.89 -2.80
CA LYS A 132 -8.02 -27.03 -3.98
C LYS A 132 -6.68 -26.36 -4.18
N VAL A 133 -6.05 -26.59 -5.32
CA VAL A 133 -4.85 -25.87 -5.71
C VAL A 133 -5.23 -24.82 -6.73
N ILE A 134 -4.96 -23.57 -6.40
CA ILE A 134 -5.29 -22.42 -7.23
C ILE A 134 -4.05 -21.55 -7.43
N GLN A 135 -3.94 -20.92 -8.57
CA GLN A 135 -2.99 -19.84 -8.76
C GLN A 135 -3.56 -18.58 -8.10
N GLN A 136 -2.87 -18.06 -7.12
CA GLN A 136 -3.28 -16.87 -6.38
C GLN A 136 -2.21 -15.80 -6.46
N GLU A 137 -2.37 -14.92 -7.44
CA GLU A 137 -1.50 -13.78 -7.62
C GLU A 137 -1.80 -12.73 -6.53
N ARG A 138 -0.95 -12.68 -5.52
CA ARG A 138 -1.14 -11.77 -4.36
C ARG A 138 -0.75 -10.32 -4.67
N GLU A 139 0.07 -10.12 -5.70
CA GLU A 139 0.64 -8.83 -6.08
C GLU A 139 0.09 -8.29 -7.41
N LEU A 140 -1.07 -8.81 -7.82
CA LEU A 140 -1.73 -8.41 -9.07
C LEU A 140 -2.04 -6.90 -9.17
N GLU A 141 -2.41 -6.28 -8.04
CA GLU A 141 -2.63 -4.82 -8.01
C GLU A 141 -1.33 -4.04 -8.22
N GLN A 142 -0.17 -4.65 -7.97
CA GLN A 142 1.16 -4.11 -8.29
C GLN A 142 1.62 -4.49 -9.70
N ARG A 143 0.75 -5.21 -10.44
CA ARG A 143 1.04 -5.75 -11.77
C ARG A 143 2.22 -6.71 -11.77
N LEU A 144 2.38 -7.48 -10.70
CA LEU A 144 3.37 -8.53 -10.57
C LEU A 144 2.68 -9.90 -10.59
N TYR A 145 3.18 -10.78 -11.45
CA TYR A 145 2.75 -12.15 -11.64
C TYR A 145 3.90 -13.08 -11.26
N ASN A 146 3.76 -13.79 -10.15
CA ASN A 146 4.82 -14.66 -9.64
C ASN A 146 4.54 -16.16 -9.86
N GLY A 147 3.36 -16.53 -10.33
CA GLY A 147 3.00 -17.91 -10.66
C GLY A 147 2.84 -18.83 -9.46
N THR A 148 2.82 -18.31 -8.25
CA THR A 148 2.70 -19.13 -7.04
C THR A 148 1.35 -19.82 -6.95
N LEU A 149 1.35 -21.06 -6.45
CA LEU A 149 0.16 -21.82 -6.16
C LEU A 149 -0.17 -21.80 -4.67
N SER A 150 -1.45 -21.79 -4.36
CA SER A 150 -2.00 -21.95 -3.01
C SER A 150 -2.78 -23.26 -2.93
N ALA A 151 -2.34 -24.18 -2.08
CA ALA A 151 -3.12 -25.36 -1.71
C ALA A 151 -4.04 -24.99 -0.54
N LEU A 152 -5.35 -24.97 -0.80
CA LEU A 152 -6.39 -24.60 0.15
C LEU A 152 -7.08 -25.85 0.68
N ILE A 153 -7.16 -25.96 2.01
CA ILE A 153 -7.85 -27.03 2.73
C ILE A 153 -8.87 -26.38 3.66
N PHE A 154 -10.13 -26.77 3.56
CA PHE A 154 -11.22 -26.29 4.40
C PHE A 154 -11.67 -27.40 5.34
N VAL A 155 -11.36 -27.27 6.63
CA VAL A 155 -11.79 -28.21 7.66
C VAL A 155 -13.25 -27.95 7.99
N ARG A 156 -14.10 -28.97 7.89
CA ARG A 156 -15.55 -28.86 8.13
C ARG A 156 -15.89 -29.04 9.61
N ASP A 157 -17.04 -28.47 10.01
CA ASP A 157 -17.62 -28.61 11.36
C ASP A 157 -16.68 -28.21 12.49
N VAL A 158 -15.87 -27.15 12.27
CA VAL A 158 -14.99 -26.59 13.30
C VAL A 158 -15.81 -25.81 14.32
N ARG A 159 -15.51 -25.97 15.62
CA ARG A 159 -16.23 -25.36 16.73
C ARG A 159 -15.26 -24.70 17.73
N VAL A 160 -15.78 -23.82 18.54
CA VAL A 160 -15.03 -23.25 19.67
C VAL A 160 -14.53 -24.36 20.59
N GLY A 161 -13.27 -24.30 20.97
CA GLY A 161 -12.57 -25.32 21.77
C GLY A 161 -11.82 -26.37 20.96
N ASP A 162 -12.12 -26.53 19.67
CA ASP A 162 -11.37 -27.45 18.79
C ASP A 162 -9.93 -27.01 18.60
N VAL A 163 -9.04 -28.00 18.32
CA VAL A 163 -7.68 -27.73 17.85
C VAL A 163 -7.52 -28.33 16.46
N ILE A 164 -7.14 -27.49 15.50
CA ILE A 164 -6.81 -27.90 14.13
C ILE A 164 -5.29 -28.05 14.04
N GLU A 165 -4.84 -29.30 13.90
CA GLU A 165 -3.43 -29.68 13.72
C GLU A 165 -3.17 -30.02 12.25
N TYR A 166 -2.07 -29.56 11.67
CA TYR A 166 -1.70 -29.90 10.31
C TYR A 166 -0.20 -29.77 10.09
N ASP A 167 0.33 -30.61 9.20
CA ASP A 167 1.74 -30.58 8.83
C ASP A 167 1.95 -30.81 7.33
N PHE A 168 3.04 -30.21 6.84
CA PHE A 168 3.44 -30.28 5.43
C PHE A 168 4.93 -30.06 5.26
N THR A 169 5.46 -30.43 4.09
CA THR A 169 6.82 -30.11 3.65
C THR A 169 6.77 -29.40 2.30
N VAL A 170 7.51 -28.29 2.17
CA VAL A 170 7.86 -27.68 0.89
C VAL A 170 9.33 -28.00 0.61
N GLU A 171 9.58 -28.69 -0.50
CA GLU A 171 10.91 -29.11 -0.95
C GLU A 171 11.31 -28.29 -2.17
N GLY A 172 12.46 -27.68 -2.15
CA GLY A 172 13.01 -26.92 -3.28
C GLY A 172 13.57 -25.57 -2.85
N ASP A 173 14.25 -24.90 -3.78
CA ASP A 173 14.84 -23.58 -3.57
C ASP A 173 14.97 -22.86 -4.90
N ASN A 174 14.88 -21.52 -4.88
CA ASN A 174 15.00 -20.74 -6.11
C ASN A 174 16.43 -20.89 -6.69
N PRO A 175 16.56 -21.40 -7.92
CA PRO A 175 17.90 -21.66 -8.52
C PRO A 175 18.70 -20.37 -8.74
N VAL A 176 18.09 -19.19 -8.69
CA VAL A 176 18.79 -17.92 -8.85
C VAL A 176 19.83 -17.67 -7.75
N PHE A 177 19.65 -18.27 -6.56
CA PHE A 177 20.60 -18.14 -5.44
C PHE A 177 21.77 -19.14 -5.50
N ASP A 178 21.84 -19.97 -6.52
CA ASP A 178 22.93 -20.94 -6.73
C ASP A 178 23.13 -21.88 -5.52
N GLY A 179 22.00 -22.32 -4.95
CA GLY A 179 21.94 -23.20 -3.78
C GLY A 179 22.40 -22.56 -2.47
N ARG A 180 22.51 -21.23 -2.40
CA ARG A 180 22.73 -20.51 -1.14
C ARG A 180 21.42 -20.41 -0.36
N PHE A 181 21.51 -20.71 0.92
CA PHE A 181 20.39 -20.68 1.84
C PHE A 181 20.14 -19.27 2.40
N LEU A 182 18.90 -18.84 2.32
CA LEU A 182 18.41 -17.57 2.86
C LEU A 182 17.09 -17.84 3.57
N ALA A 183 16.91 -17.31 4.78
CA ALA A 183 15.65 -17.41 5.50
C ALA A 183 15.40 -16.21 6.41
N SER A 184 14.12 -15.89 6.56
CA SER A 184 13.59 -14.93 7.54
C SER A 184 12.52 -15.65 8.36
N VAL A 185 12.69 -15.73 9.69
CA VAL A 185 11.80 -16.49 10.56
C VAL A 185 11.28 -15.62 11.68
N GLU A 186 9.99 -15.32 11.66
CA GLU A 186 9.33 -14.54 12.72
C GLU A 186 9.27 -15.36 14.02
N THR A 187 9.63 -14.75 15.14
CA THR A 187 9.67 -15.39 16.47
C THR A 187 8.47 -15.05 17.35
N ARG A 188 7.63 -14.10 16.92
CA ARG A 188 6.37 -13.69 17.57
C ARG A 188 5.32 -13.37 16.54
N TYR A 189 4.06 -13.60 16.89
CA TYR A 189 2.91 -13.35 16.01
C TYR A 189 1.94 -12.36 16.68
N GLY A 190 0.98 -11.86 15.90
CA GLY A 190 -0.15 -11.09 16.45
C GLY A 190 -1.16 -11.95 17.22
N THR A 191 -0.86 -13.23 17.40
CA THR A 191 -1.64 -14.25 18.11
C THR A 191 -0.71 -14.94 19.10
N PRO A 192 -1.15 -15.28 20.32
CA PRO A 192 -0.29 -15.98 21.28
C PRO A 192 0.15 -17.35 20.76
N LEU A 193 1.37 -17.75 21.15
CA LEU A 193 1.97 -19.04 20.81
C LEU A 193 2.23 -19.82 22.09
N GLY A 194 1.68 -21.03 22.20
CA GLY A 194 1.98 -21.94 23.31
C GLY A 194 3.40 -22.48 23.21
N HIS A 195 3.75 -23.03 22.06
CA HIS A 195 5.09 -23.54 21.77
C HIS A 195 5.53 -23.09 20.39
N TRP A 196 6.61 -22.35 20.29
CA TRP A 196 7.26 -21.96 19.06
C TRP A 196 8.63 -22.63 18.98
N ARG A 197 8.94 -23.29 17.85
CA ARG A 197 10.23 -23.91 17.61
C ARG A 197 10.67 -23.70 16.16
N TYR A 198 11.95 -23.34 15.98
CA TYR A 198 12.63 -23.38 14.68
C TYR A 198 13.85 -24.26 14.81
N ARG A 199 13.93 -25.34 14.00
CA ARG A 199 15.01 -26.31 13.99
C ARG A 199 15.68 -26.31 12.62
N LEU A 200 17.00 -26.11 12.57
CA LEU A 200 17.78 -26.11 11.34
C LEU A 200 18.86 -27.18 11.39
N LEU A 201 18.86 -28.11 10.43
CA LEU A 201 19.93 -29.04 10.16
C LEU A 201 20.84 -28.45 9.08
N TRP A 202 22.07 -28.17 9.46
CA TRP A 202 23.05 -27.46 8.66
C TRP A 202 24.31 -28.22 8.43
N PRO A 203 24.82 -28.38 7.19
CA PRO A 203 26.12 -29.00 6.94
C PRO A 203 27.26 -28.21 7.61
N SER A 204 28.03 -28.83 8.51
CA SER A 204 29.03 -28.13 9.31
C SER A 204 30.14 -27.46 8.48
N ALA A 205 30.38 -27.96 7.26
CA ALA A 205 31.36 -27.40 6.33
C ALA A 205 30.94 -26.09 5.65
N ARG A 206 29.66 -25.67 5.80
CA ARG A 206 29.14 -24.45 5.20
C ARG A 206 29.07 -23.33 6.24
N GLY A 207 29.44 -22.11 5.85
CA GLY A 207 29.24 -20.92 6.66
C GLY A 207 27.74 -20.59 6.77
N LEU A 208 27.29 -20.15 7.94
CA LEU A 208 25.96 -19.63 8.18
C LEU A 208 26.07 -18.41 9.09
N HIS A 209 25.46 -17.33 8.66
CA HIS A 209 25.33 -16.11 9.45
C HIS A 209 23.89 -16.00 9.95
N VAL A 210 23.75 -15.74 11.25
CA VAL A 210 22.46 -15.56 11.91
C VAL A 210 22.45 -14.20 12.58
N LYS A 211 21.46 -13.38 12.26
CA LYS A 211 21.23 -12.09 12.90
C LYS A 211 19.84 -12.05 13.52
N GLN A 212 19.78 -11.58 14.76
CA GLN A 212 18.54 -11.41 15.50
C GLN A 212 18.05 -9.98 15.36
N HIS A 213 16.75 -9.81 15.14
CA HIS A 213 16.09 -8.52 15.03
C HIS A 213 14.93 -8.46 16.01
N GLY A 214 15.02 -7.60 17.03
CA GLY A 214 13.96 -7.41 18.03
C GLY A 214 13.67 -8.66 18.90
N THR A 215 14.56 -9.65 18.90
CA THR A 215 14.48 -10.87 19.70
C THR A 215 15.84 -11.22 20.30
N ASP A 216 15.83 -11.88 21.44
CA ASP A 216 17.00 -12.39 22.16
C ASP A 216 17.07 -13.94 22.16
N VAL A 217 16.17 -14.57 21.43
CA VAL A 217 16.08 -16.04 21.35
C VAL A 217 17.34 -16.62 20.74
N SER A 218 18.12 -17.35 21.53
CA SER A 218 19.38 -17.98 21.11
C SER A 218 19.19 -19.48 20.88
N PRO A 219 19.88 -20.09 19.89
CA PRO A 219 19.73 -21.50 19.62
C PRO A 219 20.54 -22.36 20.59
N SER A 220 20.01 -23.53 20.92
CA SER A 220 20.87 -24.64 21.33
C SER A 220 21.54 -25.21 20.08
N VAL A 221 22.85 -25.52 20.16
CA VAL A 221 23.61 -26.01 19.01
C VAL A 221 24.24 -27.37 19.36
N LYS A 222 24.03 -28.37 18.49
CA LYS A 222 24.66 -29.69 18.59
C LYS A 222 25.30 -30.02 17.26
N GLU A 223 26.47 -30.64 17.29
CA GLU A 223 27.17 -31.09 16.09
C GLU A 223 27.45 -32.58 16.15
N ALA A 224 27.02 -33.31 15.14
CA ALA A 224 27.27 -34.74 15.00
C ALA A 224 27.25 -35.16 13.53
N GLY A 225 28.16 -36.02 13.14
CA GLY A 225 28.20 -36.63 11.79
C GLY A 225 28.32 -35.60 10.64
N GLY A 226 28.99 -34.47 10.86
CA GLY A 226 29.13 -33.39 9.87
C GLY A 226 27.90 -32.52 9.69
N VAL A 227 26.92 -32.64 10.58
CA VAL A 227 25.70 -31.81 10.61
C VAL A 227 25.66 -31.05 11.93
N ARG A 228 25.43 -29.77 11.83
CA ARG A 228 25.16 -28.86 12.96
C ARG A 228 23.67 -28.65 13.07
N GLU A 229 23.08 -29.03 14.19
CA GLU A 229 21.69 -28.83 14.52
C GLU A 229 21.54 -27.56 15.39
N TYR A 230 20.79 -26.56 14.88
CA TYR A 230 20.38 -25.40 15.62
C TYR A 230 18.92 -25.55 16.03
N VAL A 231 18.58 -25.26 17.29
CA VAL A 231 17.20 -25.25 17.77
C VAL A 231 16.96 -23.98 18.55
N TRP A 232 16.11 -23.10 18.01
CA TRP A 232 15.50 -21.96 18.69
C TRP A 232 14.13 -22.38 19.18
N GLU A 233 13.82 -22.09 20.44
CA GLU A 233 12.59 -22.57 21.07
C GLU A 233 12.09 -21.59 22.11
N GLN A 234 10.78 -21.39 22.16
CA GLN A 234 10.11 -20.53 23.12
C GLN A 234 8.76 -21.15 23.51
N HIS A 235 8.34 -20.92 24.74
CA HIS A 235 7.04 -21.34 25.26
C HIS A 235 6.26 -20.10 25.76
N ASP A 236 4.93 -20.20 25.71
CA ASP A 236 4.01 -19.17 26.22
C ASP A 236 4.32 -17.74 25.72
N VAL A 237 4.54 -17.61 24.42
CA VAL A 237 4.90 -16.34 23.79
C VAL A 237 3.64 -15.47 23.66
N PRO A 238 3.59 -14.28 24.29
CA PRO A 238 2.43 -13.41 24.22
C PRO A 238 2.25 -12.83 22.80
N ALA A 239 1.02 -12.53 22.44
CA ALA A 239 0.71 -11.83 21.21
C ALA A 239 1.46 -10.48 21.13
N LEU A 240 1.92 -10.13 19.95
CA LEU A 240 2.49 -8.82 19.69
C LEU A 240 1.37 -7.84 19.29
N SER A 241 1.19 -6.79 20.07
CA SER A 241 0.35 -5.66 19.71
C SER A 241 1.17 -4.65 18.91
N ILE A 242 0.67 -4.26 17.75
CA ILE A 242 1.35 -3.32 16.87
C ILE A 242 0.57 -2.01 16.87
N ASP A 243 1.28 -0.91 17.15
CA ASP A 243 0.74 0.44 17.04
C ASP A 243 0.34 0.75 15.60
N ASP A 244 -0.59 1.66 15.39
CA ASP A 244 -0.97 2.12 14.05
C ASP A 244 0.07 3.10 13.47
N SER A 245 -0.01 3.41 12.17
CA SER A 245 0.78 4.47 11.53
C SER A 245 2.29 4.37 11.80
N LEU A 246 2.86 3.18 11.66
CA LEU A 246 4.31 2.97 11.76
C LEU A 246 5.05 3.50 10.54
N PRO A 247 6.28 4.03 10.69
CA PRO A 247 7.15 4.32 9.56
C PRO A 247 7.39 3.08 8.70
N SER A 248 7.53 3.26 7.39
CA SER A 248 7.73 2.14 6.46
C SER A 248 9.00 1.34 6.75
N TRP A 249 10.02 2.01 7.27
CA TRP A 249 11.30 1.40 7.63
C TRP A 249 11.30 0.67 8.99
N TYR A 250 10.23 0.81 9.78
CA TYR A 250 10.15 0.16 11.08
C TYR A 250 9.54 -1.24 10.94
N GLN A 251 10.32 -2.27 11.29
CA GLN A 251 9.86 -3.66 11.32
C GLN A 251 9.45 -4.02 12.74
N PRO A 252 8.14 -4.15 13.02
CA PRO A 252 7.65 -4.41 14.39
C PRO A 252 7.78 -5.88 14.80
N TRP A 253 7.88 -6.81 13.84
CA TRP A 253 7.94 -8.24 14.11
C TRP A 253 9.36 -8.63 14.50
N PRO A 254 9.57 -9.27 15.67
CA PRO A 254 10.85 -9.87 16.01
C PRO A 254 11.12 -11.09 15.12
N TRP A 255 12.35 -11.20 14.57
CA TRP A 255 12.67 -12.24 13.63
C TRP A 255 14.16 -12.62 13.60
N LEU A 256 14.45 -13.80 13.05
CA LEU A 256 15.78 -14.29 12.76
C LEU A 256 16.06 -14.11 11.27
N GLN A 257 17.21 -13.55 10.95
CA GLN A 257 17.74 -13.48 9.59
C GLN A 257 18.88 -14.48 9.45
N LEU A 258 18.75 -15.39 8.49
CA LEU A 258 19.77 -16.39 8.17
C LEU A 258 20.27 -16.20 6.75
N SER A 259 21.59 -16.21 6.54
CA SER A 259 22.19 -15.98 5.22
C SER A 259 23.53 -16.69 5.10
N GLU A 260 23.86 -17.17 3.90
CA GLU A 260 25.20 -17.63 3.55
C GLU A 260 26.08 -16.53 2.95
N PHE A 261 25.55 -15.34 2.72
CA PHE A 261 26.36 -14.21 2.27
C PHE A 261 27.09 -13.60 3.46
N ASP A 262 28.40 -13.42 3.34
CA ASP A 262 29.27 -12.86 4.38
C ASP A 262 29.39 -11.32 4.32
N SER A 263 29.11 -10.74 3.14
CA SER A 263 29.33 -9.32 2.89
C SER A 263 28.41 -8.77 1.80
N TRP A 264 28.20 -7.46 1.79
CA TRP A 264 27.51 -6.77 0.69
C TRP A 264 28.26 -6.91 -0.64
N ALA A 265 29.61 -7.00 -0.58
CA ALA A 265 30.41 -7.28 -1.76
C ALA A 265 30.10 -8.67 -2.36
N ALA A 266 29.82 -9.68 -1.52
CA ALA A 266 29.40 -11.00 -2.01
C ALA A 266 28.02 -10.96 -2.66
N VAL A 267 27.10 -10.16 -2.13
CA VAL A 267 25.78 -9.93 -2.74
C VAL A 267 25.91 -9.22 -4.09
N ALA A 268 26.74 -8.17 -4.18
CA ALA A 268 26.99 -7.47 -5.43
C ALA A 268 27.57 -8.40 -6.50
N ARG A 269 28.60 -9.19 -6.17
CA ARG A 269 29.20 -10.19 -7.09
C ARG A 269 28.20 -11.27 -7.53
N TRP A 270 27.29 -11.69 -6.66
CA TRP A 270 26.20 -12.61 -7.05
C TRP A 270 25.28 -11.96 -8.09
N ALA A 271 24.99 -10.65 -7.94
CA ALA A 271 24.07 -9.95 -8.85
C ALA A 271 24.72 -9.63 -10.22
N VAL A 272 26.04 -9.43 -10.30
CA VAL A 272 26.73 -9.04 -11.55
C VAL A 272 26.36 -9.94 -12.75
N PRO A 273 26.42 -11.28 -12.67
CA PRO A 273 26.07 -12.14 -13.82
C PRO A 273 24.58 -12.07 -14.20
N LEU A 274 23.70 -11.62 -13.29
CA LEU A 274 22.26 -11.47 -13.58
C LEU A 274 21.99 -10.23 -14.42
N TYR A 275 22.76 -9.14 -14.24
CA TYR A 275 22.55 -7.82 -14.84
C TYR A 275 23.56 -7.50 -15.96
N GLN A 276 24.02 -8.52 -16.68
CA GLN A 276 24.93 -8.30 -17.80
C GLN A 276 24.19 -7.74 -19.02
N ALA A 277 24.65 -6.58 -19.52
CA ALA A 277 24.20 -6.04 -20.80
C ALA A 277 24.67 -6.96 -21.94
N PRO A 278 23.95 -7.03 -23.05
CA PRO A 278 24.34 -7.84 -24.20
C PRO A 278 25.73 -7.38 -24.72
N PRO A 279 26.64 -8.32 -25.02
CA PRO A 279 28.03 -8.00 -25.44
C PRO A 279 28.09 -7.26 -26.77
N ARG A 280 27.07 -7.40 -27.60
CA ARG A 280 26.82 -6.62 -28.81
C ARG A 280 25.42 -6.07 -28.77
N LEU A 281 25.30 -4.77 -29.00
CA LEU A 281 24.00 -4.12 -28.98
C LEU A 281 23.14 -4.65 -30.16
N PRO A 282 21.97 -5.24 -29.89
CA PRO A 282 21.03 -5.69 -30.93
C PRO A 282 20.61 -4.54 -31.87
N PRO A 283 20.27 -4.83 -33.13
CA PRO A 283 19.89 -3.79 -34.13
C PRO A 283 18.75 -2.87 -33.64
N THR A 284 17.75 -3.42 -33.01
CA THR A 284 16.61 -2.66 -32.45
C THR A 284 17.05 -1.65 -31.38
N LEU A 285 17.97 -2.01 -30.50
CA LEU A 285 18.55 -1.10 -29.51
C LEU A 285 19.50 -0.08 -30.17
N GLN A 286 20.23 -0.48 -31.23
CA GLN A 286 21.06 0.47 -31.98
C GLN A 286 20.22 1.58 -32.61
N GLU A 287 19.07 1.25 -33.20
CA GLU A 287 18.16 2.25 -33.78
C GLU A 287 17.62 3.19 -32.71
N GLU A 288 17.25 2.67 -31.53
CA GLU A 288 16.79 3.50 -30.43
C GLU A 288 17.90 4.46 -29.92
N VAL A 289 19.12 3.98 -29.79
CA VAL A 289 20.29 4.82 -29.44
C VAL A 289 20.53 5.91 -30.50
N LYS A 290 20.41 5.60 -31.80
CA LYS A 290 20.51 6.61 -32.86
C LYS A 290 19.41 7.65 -32.75
N ARG A 291 18.17 7.23 -32.50
CA ARG A 291 17.02 8.13 -32.26
C ARG A 291 17.27 9.09 -31.10
N LEU A 292 17.71 8.55 -29.97
CA LEU A 292 18.02 9.36 -28.77
C LEU A 292 19.17 10.35 -29.03
N ARG A 293 20.24 9.93 -29.74
CA ARG A 293 21.34 10.82 -30.12
C ARG A 293 20.91 11.94 -31.04
N ALA A 294 20.03 11.66 -32.00
CA ALA A 294 19.54 12.67 -32.93
C ALA A 294 18.59 13.67 -32.25
N ALA A 295 17.77 13.20 -31.33
CA ALA A 295 16.81 14.04 -30.60
C ALA A 295 17.45 14.93 -29.53
N HIS A 296 18.60 14.54 -28.98
CA HIS A 296 19.20 15.19 -27.80
C HIS A 296 20.69 15.53 -28.03
N ALA A 297 21.02 16.82 -28.01
CA ALA A 297 22.36 17.31 -28.34
C ALA A 297 23.38 17.08 -27.22
N SER A 298 23.02 17.38 -25.95
CA SER A 298 23.93 17.28 -24.81
C SER A 298 23.89 15.92 -24.13
N PRO A 299 24.94 15.51 -23.41
CA PRO A 299 24.93 14.29 -22.61
C PRO A 299 23.82 14.27 -21.54
N SER A 300 23.55 15.38 -20.86
CA SER A 300 22.48 15.52 -19.89
C SER A 300 21.08 15.33 -20.52
N ALA A 301 20.86 15.94 -21.70
CA ALA A 301 19.62 15.74 -22.44
C ALA A 301 19.46 14.30 -22.92
N ARG A 302 20.55 13.60 -23.31
CA ARG A 302 20.52 12.17 -23.68
C ARG A 302 20.18 11.28 -22.51
N LEU A 303 20.76 11.57 -21.33
CA LEU A 303 20.43 10.86 -20.09
C LEU A 303 18.94 10.96 -19.78
N LEU A 304 18.40 12.18 -19.73
CA LEU A 304 16.97 12.41 -19.48
C LEU A 304 16.08 11.82 -20.57
N GLY A 305 16.51 11.91 -21.85
CA GLY A 305 15.79 11.31 -22.97
C GLY A 305 15.67 9.81 -22.86
N ALA A 306 16.77 9.12 -22.49
CA ALA A 306 16.77 7.67 -22.28
C ALA A 306 15.93 7.29 -21.05
N LEU A 307 16.05 8.02 -19.94
CA LEU A 307 15.25 7.79 -18.74
C LEU A 307 13.75 7.91 -19.05
N ARG A 308 13.32 9.03 -19.63
CA ARG A 308 11.92 9.30 -19.97
C ARG A 308 11.35 8.28 -20.96
N PHE A 309 12.15 7.87 -21.93
CA PHE A 309 11.77 6.81 -22.85
C PHE A 309 11.43 5.53 -22.11
N VAL A 310 12.32 5.07 -21.19
CA VAL A 310 12.06 3.85 -20.44
C VAL A 310 10.93 4.04 -19.44
N GLN A 311 10.81 5.20 -18.80
CA GLN A 311 9.74 5.50 -17.83
C GLN A 311 8.35 5.49 -18.48
N ASP A 312 8.19 6.20 -19.58
CA ASP A 312 6.88 6.53 -20.13
C ASP A 312 6.44 5.57 -21.26
N GLU A 313 7.38 5.01 -22.05
CA GLU A 313 7.06 4.14 -23.17
C GLU A 313 7.16 2.63 -22.86
N VAL A 314 7.80 2.25 -21.75
CA VAL A 314 7.84 0.87 -21.27
C VAL A 314 6.95 0.75 -20.03
N ARG A 315 5.81 0.06 -20.16
CA ARG A 315 4.83 -0.09 -19.08
C ARG A 315 5.40 -0.97 -17.94
N TYR A 316 5.04 -0.66 -16.70
CA TYR A 316 5.38 -1.52 -15.58
C TYR A 316 4.48 -2.76 -15.54
N LEU A 317 5.08 -3.93 -15.71
CA LEU A 317 4.45 -5.24 -15.57
C LEU A 317 5.53 -6.28 -15.29
N GLY A 318 5.47 -6.95 -14.16
CA GLY A 318 6.41 -8.00 -13.76
C GLY A 318 5.87 -9.40 -14.05
N MET A 319 6.72 -10.21 -14.68
CA MET A 319 6.51 -11.65 -14.82
C MET A 319 7.65 -12.37 -14.11
N GLU A 320 7.49 -12.55 -12.79
CA GLU A 320 8.54 -12.98 -11.86
C GLU A 320 8.53 -14.51 -11.65
N LEU A 321 8.40 -15.26 -12.73
CA LEU A 321 8.35 -16.72 -12.70
C LEU A 321 9.74 -17.31 -12.45
N GLY A 322 9.90 -18.08 -11.38
CA GLY A 322 11.12 -18.78 -11.05
C GLY A 322 12.34 -17.85 -10.93
N PRO A 323 13.44 -18.06 -11.68
CA PRO A 323 14.64 -17.22 -11.62
C PRO A 323 14.39 -15.75 -11.96
N ASN A 324 13.32 -15.44 -12.70
CA ASN A 324 12.98 -14.07 -13.08
C ASN A 324 12.44 -13.24 -11.92
N SER A 325 12.28 -13.80 -10.75
CA SER A 325 12.10 -13.03 -9.52
C SER A 325 13.27 -12.06 -9.23
N HIS A 326 14.50 -12.41 -9.69
CA HIS A 326 15.71 -11.61 -9.50
C HIS A 326 16.49 -11.35 -10.80
N ARG A 327 16.28 -12.17 -11.84
CA ARG A 327 16.97 -12.05 -13.14
C ARG A 327 16.11 -11.20 -14.09
N PRO A 328 16.63 -10.10 -14.65
CA PRO A 328 15.92 -9.34 -15.68
C PRO A 328 15.83 -10.13 -16.98
N HIS A 329 14.83 -9.81 -17.80
CA HIS A 329 14.75 -10.23 -19.18
C HIS A 329 15.74 -9.45 -20.06
N ALA A 330 16.04 -9.97 -21.24
CA ALA A 330 16.95 -9.32 -22.16
C ALA A 330 16.41 -7.94 -22.62
N PRO A 331 17.26 -6.91 -22.70
CA PRO A 331 16.82 -5.55 -23.05
C PRO A 331 16.07 -5.43 -24.38
N GLU A 332 16.46 -6.22 -25.41
CA GLU A 332 15.77 -6.29 -26.70
C GLU A 332 14.36 -6.87 -26.58
N GLU A 333 14.16 -7.83 -25.70
CA GLU A 333 12.84 -8.40 -25.44
C GLU A 333 11.93 -7.38 -24.73
N VAL A 334 12.45 -6.69 -23.70
CA VAL A 334 11.74 -5.63 -22.99
C VAL A 334 11.36 -4.49 -23.93
N LEU A 335 12.30 -4.09 -24.80
CA LEU A 335 12.04 -3.07 -25.83
C LEU A 335 10.94 -3.50 -26.81
N ALA A 336 10.96 -4.75 -27.27
CA ALA A 336 10.01 -5.28 -28.24
C ALA A 336 8.59 -5.37 -27.66
N ARG A 337 8.45 -5.87 -26.45
CA ARG A 337 7.14 -6.06 -25.78
C ARG A 337 6.60 -4.80 -25.10
N ARG A 338 7.43 -3.77 -24.92
CA ARG A 338 7.07 -2.49 -24.28
C ARG A 338 6.49 -2.63 -22.86
N PHE A 339 6.91 -3.64 -22.14
CA PHE A 339 6.66 -3.78 -20.70
C PHE A 339 7.79 -4.54 -20.00
N GLY A 340 7.92 -4.32 -18.72
CA GLY A 340 8.85 -4.98 -17.83
C GLY A 340 8.73 -4.43 -16.40
N ASP A 341 9.33 -5.13 -15.45
CA ASP A 341 9.38 -4.69 -14.06
C ASP A 341 10.64 -3.84 -13.77
N CYS A 342 10.93 -3.61 -12.47
CA CYS A 342 12.05 -2.76 -12.05
C CYS A 342 13.39 -3.23 -12.62
N LYS A 343 13.68 -4.53 -12.58
CA LYS A 343 14.95 -5.11 -13.05
C LYS A 343 15.08 -5.07 -14.57
N ASP A 344 13.98 -5.32 -15.29
CA ASP A 344 13.88 -5.25 -16.74
C ASP A 344 14.15 -3.84 -17.26
N LYS A 345 13.42 -2.87 -16.70
CA LYS A 345 13.54 -1.46 -17.06
C LYS A 345 14.92 -0.89 -16.68
N THR A 346 15.46 -1.32 -15.55
CA THR A 346 16.81 -0.94 -15.11
C THR A 346 17.87 -1.44 -16.08
N LEU A 347 17.85 -2.72 -16.46
CA LEU A 347 18.84 -3.26 -17.38
C LEU A 347 18.72 -2.63 -18.78
N LEU A 348 17.50 -2.36 -19.25
CA LEU A 348 17.27 -1.63 -20.49
C LEU A 348 17.87 -0.23 -20.43
N LEU A 349 17.59 0.54 -19.36
CA LEU A 349 18.12 1.90 -19.19
C LEU A 349 19.66 1.92 -19.14
N VAL A 350 20.27 1.03 -18.33
CA VAL A 350 21.74 0.90 -18.23
C VAL A 350 22.34 0.61 -19.60
N THR A 351 21.71 -0.29 -20.38
CA THR A 351 22.18 -0.65 -21.74
C THR A 351 22.13 0.55 -22.68
N LEU A 352 21.05 1.32 -22.66
CA LEU A 352 20.92 2.53 -23.48
C LEU A 352 21.91 3.62 -23.06
N LEU A 353 22.07 3.89 -21.76
CA LEU A 353 22.99 4.91 -21.27
C LEU A 353 24.44 4.60 -21.60
N ARG A 354 24.88 3.35 -21.40
CA ARG A 354 26.24 2.91 -21.79
C ARG A 354 26.47 3.05 -23.30
N ALA A 355 25.49 2.71 -24.13
CA ALA A 355 25.57 2.89 -25.57
C ALA A 355 25.56 4.37 -26.01
N LEU A 356 25.02 5.27 -25.20
CA LEU A 356 25.08 6.72 -25.38
C LEU A 356 26.39 7.33 -24.88
N GLY A 357 27.28 6.54 -24.26
CA GLY A 357 28.56 6.99 -23.71
C GLY A 357 28.46 7.53 -22.27
N ILE A 358 27.40 7.20 -21.56
CA ILE A 358 27.19 7.59 -20.17
C ILE A 358 27.47 6.39 -19.26
N GLU A 359 28.34 6.56 -18.27
CA GLU A 359 28.62 5.52 -17.27
C GLU A 359 27.35 5.25 -16.46
N ALA A 360 26.92 3.99 -16.40
CA ALA A 360 25.73 3.59 -15.67
C ALA A 360 25.84 2.16 -15.18
N ARG A 361 25.25 1.87 -14.01
CA ARG A 361 25.17 0.52 -13.44
C ARG A 361 23.87 0.34 -12.66
N PRO A 362 23.34 -0.90 -12.56
CA PRO A 362 22.21 -1.18 -11.69
C PRO A 362 22.61 -1.01 -10.22
N ALA A 363 21.64 -0.71 -9.37
CA ALA A 363 21.84 -0.64 -7.92
C ALA A 363 20.61 -1.17 -7.19
N LEU A 364 20.81 -2.15 -6.31
CA LEU A 364 19.76 -2.71 -5.48
C LEU A 364 19.43 -1.75 -4.35
N VAL A 365 18.12 -1.57 -4.09
CA VAL A 365 17.59 -0.70 -3.04
C VAL A 365 16.42 -1.38 -2.32
N HIS A 366 16.03 -0.84 -1.17
CA HIS A 366 14.78 -1.25 -0.53
C HIS A 366 13.80 -0.08 -0.48
N SER A 367 12.62 -0.25 -1.05
CA SER A 367 11.62 0.80 -1.19
C SER A 367 11.08 1.35 0.14
N ALA A 368 11.03 0.52 1.18
CA ALA A 368 10.51 0.87 2.50
C ALA A 368 11.58 1.06 3.58
N TRP A 369 12.60 0.18 3.66
CA TRP A 369 13.54 0.17 4.79
C TRP A 369 14.58 1.29 4.74
N LYS A 370 14.80 1.91 3.59
CA LYS A 370 15.68 3.08 3.46
C LYS A 370 17.04 2.86 4.14
N GLN A 371 17.42 3.74 5.11
CA GLN A 371 18.65 3.62 5.87
C GLN A 371 18.73 2.36 6.77
N LYS A 372 17.60 1.73 7.12
CA LYS A 372 17.58 0.53 7.97
C LYS A 372 18.20 -0.69 7.29
N VAL A 373 18.37 -0.67 5.96
CA VAL A 373 19.14 -1.69 5.23
C VAL A 373 20.53 -1.90 5.84
N GLU A 374 21.18 -0.85 6.37
CA GLU A 374 22.48 -0.95 7.05
C GLU A 374 22.44 -1.85 8.29
N SER A 375 21.27 -1.93 8.94
CA SER A 375 21.09 -2.79 10.12
C SER A 375 20.79 -4.24 9.78
N MET A 376 20.66 -4.60 8.50
CA MET A 376 20.44 -5.97 8.06
C MET A 376 21.76 -6.71 7.92
N HIS A 377 21.70 -8.06 7.92
CA HIS A 377 22.82 -8.88 7.49
C HIS A 377 22.82 -8.95 5.95
N PRO A 378 24.00 -8.97 5.29
CA PRO A 378 24.08 -9.05 3.84
C PRO A 378 23.28 -10.22 3.26
N SER A 379 22.35 -9.90 2.35
CA SER A 379 21.51 -10.87 1.68
C SER A 379 20.82 -10.22 0.46
N PRO A 380 20.66 -10.93 -0.67
CA PRO A 380 19.88 -10.42 -1.80
C PRO A 380 18.42 -10.10 -1.45
N VAL A 381 17.81 -10.89 -0.58
CA VAL A 381 16.38 -10.73 -0.19
C VAL A 381 16.13 -9.56 0.76
N VAL A 382 17.19 -8.81 1.11
CA VAL A 382 17.06 -7.51 1.80
C VAL A 382 16.54 -6.42 0.85
N PHE A 383 16.67 -6.61 -0.46
CA PHE A 383 16.30 -5.63 -1.48
C PHE A 383 15.00 -6.07 -2.17
N ASP A 384 14.10 -5.13 -2.41
CA ASP A 384 12.83 -5.34 -3.10
C ASP A 384 12.71 -4.52 -4.40
N HIS A 385 13.74 -3.72 -4.72
CA HIS A 385 13.74 -2.85 -5.88
C HIS A 385 15.14 -2.64 -6.45
N VAL A 386 15.22 -2.23 -7.72
CA VAL A 386 16.48 -1.93 -8.39
C VAL A 386 16.33 -0.67 -9.26
N ILE A 387 17.33 0.20 -9.18
CA ILE A 387 17.41 1.48 -9.88
C ILE A 387 18.74 1.60 -10.63
N VAL A 388 18.97 2.74 -11.27
CA VAL A 388 20.22 3.03 -11.99
C VAL A 388 21.04 4.07 -11.25
N GLN A 389 22.32 3.79 -11.01
CA GLN A 389 23.31 4.80 -10.73
C GLN A 389 23.99 5.19 -12.06
N ALA A 390 23.85 6.45 -12.46
CA ALA A 390 24.50 7.00 -13.64
C ALA A 390 25.52 8.07 -13.23
N ARG A 391 26.68 8.09 -13.90
CA ARG A 391 27.72 9.09 -13.65
C ARG A 391 27.90 9.99 -14.86
N LEU A 392 27.76 11.29 -14.64
CA LEU A 392 27.93 12.29 -15.68
C LEU A 392 28.65 13.52 -15.10
N GLU A 393 29.73 13.97 -15.78
CA GLU A 393 30.53 15.15 -15.38
C GLU A 393 30.99 15.11 -13.91
N GLY A 394 31.29 13.90 -13.42
CA GLY A 394 31.78 13.68 -12.04
C GLY A 394 30.68 13.58 -10.98
N HIS A 395 29.41 13.77 -11.34
CA HIS A 395 28.27 13.64 -10.44
C HIS A 395 27.55 12.29 -10.60
N ASP A 396 27.10 11.72 -9.49
CA ASP A 396 26.28 10.51 -9.46
C ASP A 396 24.79 10.88 -9.43
N TYR A 397 24.03 10.36 -10.39
CA TYR A 397 22.59 10.48 -10.51
C TYR A 397 21.93 9.15 -10.20
N TRP A 398 20.90 9.18 -9.37
CA TRP A 398 20.11 8.02 -9.00
C TRP A 398 18.77 8.07 -9.73
N LEU A 399 18.56 7.15 -10.67
CA LEU A 399 17.44 7.20 -11.62
C LEU A 399 16.55 5.98 -11.40
N ASP A 400 15.25 6.22 -11.16
CA ASP A 400 14.27 5.15 -11.08
C ASP A 400 13.51 5.01 -12.42
N PRO A 401 13.80 3.98 -13.24
CA PRO A 401 13.12 3.80 -14.50
C PRO A 401 11.65 3.38 -14.36
N THR A 402 11.17 3.09 -13.15
CA THR A 402 9.76 2.74 -12.89
C THR A 402 8.89 3.95 -12.56
N ALA A 403 9.50 5.06 -12.17
CA ALA A 403 8.81 6.31 -11.88
C ALA A 403 8.40 7.02 -13.18
N SER A 404 7.13 6.90 -13.57
CA SER A 404 6.61 7.56 -14.79
C SER A 404 6.37 9.05 -14.61
N HIS A 405 6.33 9.79 -15.74
CA HIS A 405 6.01 11.21 -15.79
C HIS A 405 6.99 12.15 -15.06
N GLU A 406 8.24 11.75 -14.84
CA GLU A 406 9.26 12.65 -14.31
C GLU A 406 9.69 13.67 -15.35
N ARG A 407 9.74 14.94 -14.95
CA ARG A 407 10.08 16.07 -15.81
C ARG A 407 11.09 17.00 -15.11
N GLY A 408 11.47 18.04 -15.77
CA GLY A 408 12.46 19.02 -15.33
C GLY A 408 13.87 18.74 -15.85
N PRO A 409 14.80 19.68 -15.68
CA PRO A 409 16.20 19.54 -16.08
C PRO A 409 16.97 18.66 -15.09
N LEU A 410 18.12 18.15 -15.53
CA LEU A 410 18.94 17.23 -14.74
C LEU A 410 19.48 17.89 -13.44
N GLU A 411 19.73 19.19 -13.49
CA GLU A 411 20.25 19.99 -12.37
C GLU A 411 19.29 20.08 -11.18
N SER A 412 17.97 19.93 -11.45
CA SER A 412 16.91 19.90 -10.43
C SER A 412 16.34 18.51 -10.20
N PHE A 413 16.98 17.47 -10.74
CA PHE A 413 16.52 16.10 -10.60
C PHE A 413 16.78 15.61 -9.17
N GLU A 414 15.71 15.26 -8.45
CA GLU A 414 15.82 14.75 -7.10
C GLU A 414 16.02 13.24 -7.10
N PRO A 415 16.99 12.72 -6.33
CA PRO A 415 17.17 11.29 -6.19
C PRO A 415 15.95 10.64 -5.51
N PRO A 416 15.62 9.39 -5.85
CA PRO A 416 14.55 8.65 -5.17
C PRO A 416 14.90 8.43 -3.68
N PRO A 417 13.89 8.40 -2.77
CA PRO A 417 14.10 8.48 -1.32
C PRO A 417 14.50 7.14 -0.67
N PHE A 418 15.34 6.33 -1.32
CA PHE A 418 15.72 5.00 -0.83
C PHE A 418 16.88 5.02 0.18
N ARG A 419 17.64 6.09 0.26
CA ARG A 419 18.69 6.36 1.26
C ARG A 419 19.93 5.47 1.16
N ARG A 420 19.80 4.17 0.86
CA ARG A 420 20.92 3.23 0.71
C ARG A 420 20.73 2.39 -0.55
N ALA A 421 21.83 2.20 -1.27
CA ALA A 421 21.89 1.36 -2.45
C ALA A 421 23.08 0.43 -2.40
N LEU A 422 22.97 -0.74 -3.06
CA LEU A 422 24.09 -1.61 -3.36
C LEU A 422 24.33 -1.60 -4.87
N PRO A 423 25.32 -0.86 -5.38
CA PRO A 423 25.64 -0.88 -6.80
C PRO A 423 26.08 -2.29 -7.24
N ILE A 424 25.61 -2.72 -8.40
CA ILE A 424 25.95 -4.02 -8.98
C ILE A 424 27.19 -3.85 -9.86
N ASP A 425 28.35 -4.11 -9.27
CA ASP A 425 29.66 -4.00 -9.90
C ASP A 425 30.66 -4.90 -9.18
N GLU A 426 31.65 -5.43 -9.89
CA GLU A 426 32.71 -6.28 -9.32
C GLU A 426 33.53 -5.55 -8.25
N ALA A 427 33.70 -4.24 -8.40
CA ALA A 427 34.45 -3.40 -7.46
C ALA A 427 33.64 -2.96 -6.24
N THR A 428 32.35 -3.28 -6.16
CA THR A 428 31.49 -2.90 -5.04
C THR A 428 31.94 -3.55 -3.74
N THR A 429 32.22 -2.74 -2.72
CA THR A 429 32.65 -3.21 -1.40
C THR A 429 31.54 -3.15 -0.35
N GLY A 430 30.47 -2.36 -0.57
CA GLY A 430 29.39 -2.17 0.41
C GLY A 430 28.26 -1.29 -0.10
N LEU A 431 27.37 -0.97 0.83
CA LEU A 431 26.29 -0.04 0.59
C LEU A 431 26.81 1.38 0.38
N VAL A 432 26.16 2.14 -0.49
CA VAL A 432 26.43 3.56 -0.73
C VAL A 432 25.23 4.40 -0.34
N GLU A 433 25.45 5.66 0.00
CA GLU A 433 24.38 6.60 0.35
C GLU A 433 23.72 7.18 -0.90
N ILE A 434 22.40 7.21 -0.90
CA ILE A 434 21.59 8.08 -1.76
C ILE A 434 21.28 9.32 -0.95
N PRO A 435 21.78 10.50 -1.37
CA PRO A 435 21.60 11.73 -0.60
C PRO A 435 20.12 12.13 -0.53
N GLU A 436 19.72 12.68 0.60
CA GLU A 436 18.39 13.27 0.73
C GLU A 436 18.40 14.71 0.20
N PRO A 437 17.47 15.06 -0.70
CA PRO A 437 17.40 16.41 -1.21
C PRO A 437 16.99 17.40 -0.11
N LEU A 438 17.71 18.52 0.00
CA LEU A 438 17.33 19.63 0.86
C LEU A 438 16.18 20.41 0.21
N ARG A 439 14.96 20.22 0.69
CA ARG A 439 13.78 20.90 0.16
C ARG A 439 13.58 22.25 0.86
N LEU A 440 14.33 23.23 0.47
CA LEU A 440 14.21 24.61 0.97
C LEU A 440 12.97 25.31 0.42
N GLU A 441 12.62 25.02 -0.85
CA GLU A 441 11.45 25.58 -1.51
C GLU A 441 10.21 24.74 -1.28
N PRO A 442 9.00 25.37 -1.25
CA PRO A 442 7.75 24.63 -1.17
C PRO A 442 7.55 23.71 -2.38
N MET A 443 7.22 22.45 -2.11
CA MET A 443 6.84 21.47 -3.12
C MET A 443 5.42 21.70 -3.65
N MET A 444 4.63 22.45 -2.91
CA MET A 444 3.29 22.89 -3.28
C MET A 444 3.03 24.28 -2.70
N GLU A 445 2.57 25.18 -3.55
CA GLU A 445 2.08 26.52 -3.18
C GLU A 445 0.63 26.63 -3.59
N ARG A 446 -0.21 27.02 -2.64
CA ARG A 446 -1.64 27.24 -2.86
C ARG A 446 -1.99 28.67 -2.47
N GLU A 447 -2.63 29.39 -3.38
CA GLU A 447 -3.17 30.72 -3.16
C GLU A 447 -4.68 30.70 -3.33
N GLU A 448 -5.39 31.19 -2.34
CA GLU A 448 -6.84 31.36 -2.33
C GLU A 448 -7.14 32.85 -2.29
N SER A 449 -7.71 33.40 -3.36
CA SER A 449 -8.06 34.82 -3.49
C SER A 449 -9.57 34.99 -3.46
N TYR A 450 -10.06 35.52 -2.36
CA TYR A 450 -11.47 35.89 -2.15
C TYR A 450 -11.63 37.38 -2.45
N THR A 451 -12.65 37.75 -3.24
CA THR A 451 -12.95 39.14 -3.56
C THR A 451 -14.45 39.42 -3.38
N GLU A 452 -14.76 40.38 -2.52
CA GLU A 452 -16.07 40.91 -2.31
C GLU A 452 -16.27 42.10 -3.26
N SER A 453 -17.35 42.07 -4.08
CA SER A 453 -17.55 43.07 -5.13
C SER A 453 -18.60 44.11 -4.78
N ALA A 454 -19.65 43.77 -4.03
CA ALA A 454 -20.68 44.62 -3.53
C ALA A 454 -21.41 44.02 -2.33
N ASP A 455 -21.98 44.85 -1.45
CA ASP A 455 -22.73 44.39 -0.30
C ASP A 455 -23.87 43.44 -0.70
N GLY A 456 -23.95 42.29 -0.04
CA GLY A 456 -24.96 41.26 -0.29
C GLY A 456 -24.81 40.52 -1.61
N GLN A 457 -23.72 40.73 -2.36
CA GLN A 457 -23.39 39.95 -3.56
C GLN A 457 -22.54 38.74 -3.21
N PRO A 458 -22.57 37.67 -4.06
CA PRO A 458 -21.72 36.56 -3.89
C PRO A 458 -20.21 36.92 -3.94
N VAL A 459 -19.42 36.29 -3.09
CA VAL A 459 -17.97 36.45 -3.07
C VAL A 459 -17.33 35.53 -4.12
N THR A 460 -16.42 36.06 -4.94
CA THR A 460 -15.66 35.25 -5.87
C THR A 460 -14.45 34.64 -5.18
N LEU A 461 -14.15 33.39 -5.52
CA LEU A 461 -12.94 32.68 -5.07
C LEU A 461 -12.17 32.15 -6.27
N THR A 462 -10.92 32.55 -6.37
CA THR A 462 -9.95 31.93 -7.29
C THR A 462 -8.91 31.18 -6.47
N VAL A 463 -8.72 29.90 -6.78
CA VAL A 463 -7.70 29.07 -6.15
C VAL A 463 -6.65 28.71 -7.19
N THR A 464 -5.39 29.08 -6.94
CA THR A 464 -4.26 28.71 -7.77
C THR A 464 -3.34 27.81 -6.97
N THR A 465 -3.07 26.61 -7.49
CA THR A 465 -2.18 25.65 -6.85
C THR A 465 -1.01 25.33 -7.80
N HIS A 466 0.21 25.56 -7.34
CA HIS A 466 1.45 25.18 -8.04
C HIS A 466 2.05 23.95 -7.37
N TRP A 467 2.18 22.88 -8.13
CA TRP A 467 2.89 21.67 -7.76
C TRP A 467 4.27 21.70 -8.41
N LYS A 468 5.35 21.45 -7.65
CA LYS A 468 6.73 21.57 -8.13
C LYS A 468 7.51 20.27 -7.90
N GLY A 469 8.46 19.96 -8.80
CA GLY A 469 9.36 18.83 -8.68
C GLY A 469 8.61 17.48 -8.56
N PRO A 470 8.99 16.61 -7.60
CA PRO A 470 8.34 15.30 -7.43
C PRO A 470 6.82 15.39 -7.19
N SER A 471 6.34 16.49 -6.63
CA SER A 471 4.89 16.70 -6.44
C SER A 471 4.18 16.99 -7.76
N ALA A 472 4.83 17.71 -8.69
CA ALA A 472 4.33 17.87 -10.06
C ALA A 472 4.32 16.54 -10.80
N ASN A 473 5.36 15.72 -10.67
CA ASN A 473 5.41 14.37 -11.24
C ASN A 473 4.25 13.50 -10.74
N GLN A 474 3.95 13.56 -9.44
CA GLN A 474 2.81 12.85 -8.86
C GLN A 474 1.48 13.38 -9.39
N MET A 475 1.32 14.70 -9.53
CA MET A 475 0.10 15.30 -10.08
C MET A 475 -0.10 14.88 -11.55
N ARG A 476 0.95 14.81 -12.38
CA ARG A 476 0.87 14.29 -13.77
C ARG A 476 0.37 12.86 -13.79
N ARG A 477 0.91 11.98 -12.92
CA ARG A 477 0.42 10.59 -12.80
C ARG A 477 -1.06 10.54 -12.45
N ASN A 478 -1.51 11.36 -11.52
CA ASN A 478 -2.92 11.41 -11.12
C ASN A 478 -3.81 11.87 -12.28
N LEU A 479 -3.42 12.96 -12.96
CA LEU A 479 -4.15 13.50 -14.11
C LEU A 479 -4.14 12.55 -15.33
N SER A 480 -3.13 11.67 -15.46
CA SER A 480 -3.08 10.68 -16.54
C SER A 480 -4.07 9.52 -16.34
N THR A 481 -4.57 9.31 -15.12
CA THR A 481 -5.44 8.18 -14.76
C THR A 481 -6.87 8.59 -14.39
N ALA A 482 -7.11 9.87 -14.10
CA ALA A 482 -8.42 10.41 -13.74
C ALA A 482 -9.00 11.28 -14.87
N SER A 483 -10.32 11.32 -15.02
CA SER A 483 -10.94 12.30 -15.89
C SER A 483 -10.88 13.70 -15.26
N LEU A 484 -10.63 14.73 -16.07
CA LEU A 484 -10.57 16.11 -15.57
C LEU A 484 -11.89 16.55 -14.89
N LYS A 485 -13.04 16.04 -15.36
CA LYS A 485 -14.36 16.29 -14.75
C LYS A 485 -14.47 15.65 -13.34
N ASP A 486 -13.88 14.49 -13.14
CA ASP A 486 -13.90 13.87 -11.82
C ASP A 486 -13.02 14.65 -10.84
N VAL A 487 -11.84 15.09 -11.30
CA VAL A 487 -10.95 15.96 -10.50
C VAL A 487 -11.64 17.28 -10.16
N GLU A 488 -12.28 17.93 -11.12
CA GLU A 488 -13.07 19.16 -10.92
C GLU A 488 -14.18 18.97 -9.87
N ARG A 489 -14.92 17.87 -9.96
CA ARG A 489 -15.95 17.51 -9.00
C ARG A 489 -15.39 17.27 -7.61
N GLU A 490 -14.24 16.61 -7.49
CA GLU A 490 -13.59 16.37 -6.21
C GLU A 490 -13.15 17.68 -5.54
N TYR A 491 -12.58 18.62 -6.29
CA TYR A 491 -12.20 19.93 -5.78
C TYR A 491 -13.43 20.77 -5.36
N LEU A 492 -14.48 20.79 -6.18
CA LEU A 492 -15.73 21.45 -5.79
C LEU A 492 -16.31 20.85 -4.51
N ASN A 493 -16.35 19.51 -4.40
CA ASN A 493 -16.83 18.81 -3.20
C ASN A 493 -15.94 19.09 -1.97
N PHE A 494 -14.65 19.30 -2.17
CA PHE A 494 -13.75 19.70 -1.10
C PHE A 494 -14.15 21.04 -0.51
N HIS A 495 -14.34 22.06 -1.34
CA HIS A 495 -14.75 23.38 -0.89
C HIS A 495 -16.19 23.42 -0.36
N ALA A 496 -17.09 22.63 -0.93
CA ALA A 496 -18.50 22.59 -0.51
C ALA A 496 -18.72 22.05 0.92
N ARG A 497 -17.70 21.50 1.55
CA ARG A 497 -17.76 21.09 2.98
C ARG A 497 -17.81 22.29 3.92
N ASP A 498 -17.02 23.32 3.59
CA ASP A 498 -16.91 24.55 4.38
C ASP A 498 -17.89 25.61 3.86
N ASP A 499 -18.15 25.61 2.55
CA ASP A 499 -19.02 26.54 1.83
C ASP A 499 -20.12 25.79 1.05
N PRO A 500 -21.20 25.34 1.65
CA PRO A 500 -22.26 24.57 0.98
C PRO A 500 -22.92 25.25 -0.22
N THR A 501 -22.80 26.58 -0.32
CA THR A 501 -23.38 27.41 -1.41
C THR A 501 -22.40 27.70 -2.53
N ILE A 502 -21.20 27.11 -2.48
CA ILE A 502 -20.16 27.29 -3.50
C ILE A 502 -20.56 26.67 -4.84
N ARG A 503 -20.28 27.37 -5.93
CA ARG A 503 -20.47 26.88 -7.29
C ARG A 503 -19.26 27.20 -8.16
N ALA A 504 -18.89 26.29 -9.04
CA ALA A 504 -17.87 26.54 -10.05
C ALA A 504 -18.41 27.57 -11.09
N THR A 505 -17.57 28.54 -11.45
CA THR A 505 -17.88 29.59 -12.45
C THR A 505 -17.16 29.34 -13.78
N ALA A 506 -16.14 28.48 -13.79
CA ALA A 506 -15.41 28.04 -14.98
C ALA A 506 -14.86 26.62 -14.77
N PRO A 507 -14.58 25.88 -15.85
CA PRO A 507 -13.90 24.59 -15.75
C PRO A 507 -12.54 24.71 -15.09
N LEU A 508 -12.07 23.61 -14.47
CA LEU A 508 -10.73 23.49 -13.91
C LEU A 508 -9.69 23.70 -15.03
N SER A 509 -8.79 24.67 -14.83
CA SER A 509 -7.68 24.92 -15.74
C SER A 509 -6.43 24.20 -15.26
N VAL A 510 -5.78 23.46 -16.16
CA VAL A 510 -4.51 22.76 -15.91
C VAL A 510 -3.46 23.26 -16.87
N GLN A 511 -2.32 23.72 -16.35
CA GLN A 511 -1.16 24.14 -17.12
C GLN A 511 0.02 23.28 -16.67
N ASP A 512 0.66 22.61 -17.61
CA ASP A 512 1.86 21.80 -17.37
C ASP A 512 3.08 22.49 -17.98
N ASP A 513 4.09 22.78 -17.17
CA ASP A 513 5.42 23.22 -17.59
C ASP A 513 6.43 22.09 -17.32
N PRO A 514 6.66 21.21 -18.28
CA PRO A 514 7.56 20.08 -18.13
C PRO A 514 9.05 20.49 -18.06
N GLU A 515 9.41 21.68 -18.53
CA GLU A 515 10.79 22.16 -18.48
C GLU A 515 11.17 22.60 -17.07
N ARG A 516 10.25 23.32 -16.38
CA ARG A 516 10.45 23.74 -14.99
C ARG A 516 9.99 22.71 -13.97
N ASN A 517 9.36 21.64 -14.44
CA ASN A 517 8.70 20.64 -13.60
C ASN A 517 7.66 21.23 -12.65
N VAL A 518 6.73 22.02 -13.22
CA VAL A 518 5.64 22.67 -12.49
C VAL A 518 4.31 22.33 -13.13
N ILE A 519 3.31 21.97 -12.33
CA ILE A 519 1.90 21.92 -12.74
C ILE A 519 1.14 22.99 -11.98
N THR A 520 0.38 23.78 -12.72
CA THR A 520 -0.51 24.80 -12.17
C THR A 520 -1.96 24.40 -12.40
N LEU A 521 -2.75 24.37 -11.33
CA LEU A 521 -4.20 24.21 -11.38
C LEU A 521 -4.86 25.51 -10.95
N VAL A 522 -5.88 25.93 -11.70
CA VAL A 522 -6.67 27.11 -11.37
C VAL A 522 -8.16 26.75 -11.31
N GLU A 523 -8.73 26.94 -10.14
CA GLU A 523 -10.14 26.73 -9.82
C GLU A 523 -10.81 28.08 -9.67
N ARG A 524 -12.05 28.23 -10.16
CA ARG A 524 -12.83 29.47 -10.05
C ARG A 524 -14.22 29.19 -9.54
N TYR A 525 -14.58 29.86 -8.46
CA TYR A 525 -15.83 29.66 -7.74
C TYR A 525 -16.53 30.97 -7.40
N VAL A 526 -17.78 30.82 -7.03
CA VAL A 526 -18.58 31.85 -6.38
C VAL A 526 -19.25 31.24 -5.16
N ILE A 527 -19.29 32.00 -4.05
CA ILE A 527 -19.90 31.63 -2.77
C ILE A 527 -21.04 32.55 -2.49
N GLU A 528 -22.30 32.05 -2.55
CA GLU A 528 -23.52 32.86 -2.38
C GLU A 528 -23.70 33.34 -0.94
N SER A 529 -23.39 32.49 0.04
CA SER A 529 -23.54 32.80 1.47
C SER A 529 -22.18 32.81 2.14
N PHE A 530 -21.37 33.83 1.88
CA PHE A 530 -20.01 33.95 2.38
C PHE A 530 -19.94 34.29 3.87
N TRP A 531 -20.75 35.24 4.32
CA TRP A 531 -20.81 35.65 5.72
C TRP A 531 -21.84 34.84 6.49
N LEU A 532 -21.43 34.19 7.58
CA LEU A 532 -22.31 33.51 8.50
C LEU A 532 -22.40 34.33 9.79
N GLU A 533 -23.58 34.90 10.10
CA GLU A 533 -23.76 35.76 11.26
C GLU A 533 -22.71 36.89 11.38
N GLN A 534 -22.37 37.51 10.24
CA GLN A 534 -21.30 38.51 10.12
C GLN A 534 -19.87 38.00 10.45
N GLN A 535 -19.69 36.71 10.47
CA GLN A 535 -18.38 36.08 10.70
C GLN A 535 -17.93 35.25 9.50
N ARG A 536 -16.61 35.19 9.29
CA ARG A 536 -16.00 34.31 8.34
C ARG A 536 -14.76 33.64 8.97
N GLU A 537 -14.70 32.33 8.89
CA GLU A 537 -13.51 31.56 9.26
C GLU A 537 -12.75 31.17 8.00
N PHE A 538 -11.46 31.47 7.97
CA PHE A 538 -10.50 31.02 6.97
C PHE A 538 -9.65 29.91 7.55
N THR A 539 -9.63 28.76 6.91
CA THR A 539 -8.86 27.61 7.36
C THR A 539 -7.69 27.33 6.41
N ALA A 540 -6.50 27.10 6.97
CA ALA A 540 -5.36 26.59 6.21
C ALA A 540 -5.57 25.13 5.83
N SER A 541 -6.57 24.86 4.98
CA SER A 541 -7.09 23.52 4.66
C SER A 541 -6.02 22.57 4.09
N THR A 542 -5.04 23.11 3.36
CA THR A 542 -3.89 22.35 2.85
C THR A 542 -2.94 21.93 3.97
N ILE A 543 -2.82 22.74 5.02
CA ILE A 543 -1.93 22.50 6.17
C ILE A 543 -2.58 21.53 7.16
N THR A 544 -3.88 21.69 7.46
CA THR A 544 -4.59 20.90 8.48
C THR A 544 -4.53 19.40 8.22
N ARG A 545 -4.41 18.97 6.96
CA ARG A 545 -4.23 17.54 6.59
C ARG A 545 -2.97 16.91 7.18
N TYR A 546 -1.92 17.71 7.44
CA TYR A 546 -0.67 17.24 8.04
C TYR A 546 -0.69 17.29 9.57
N LEU A 547 -1.72 17.91 10.16
CA LEU A 547 -1.88 18.07 11.61
C LEU A 547 -2.74 16.97 12.24
N THR A 548 -3.04 15.90 11.49
CA THR A 548 -3.91 14.80 11.96
C THR A 548 -3.30 14.09 13.16
N ARG A 549 -4.08 13.98 14.23
CA ARG A 549 -3.67 13.30 15.44
C ARG A 549 -3.86 11.78 15.31
N PRO A 550 -2.91 10.97 15.78
CA PRO A 550 -3.08 9.52 15.84
C PRO A 550 -4.19 9.13 16.83
N ARG A 551 -4.82 7.98 16.61
CA ARG A 551 -5.94 7.49 17.45
C ARG A 551 -5.47 6.94 18.79
N ILE A 552 -4.22 6.49 18.88
CA ILE A 552 -3.62 5.89 20.08
C ILE A 552 -2.99 7.01 20.89
N GLY A 553 -3.39 7.15 22.16
CA GLY A 553 -2.88 8.20 23.06
C GLY A 553 -1.54 7.87 23.70
N GLN A 554 -1.11 6.61 23.68
CA GLN A 554 0.21 6.13 24.15
C GLN A 554 0.78 5.19 23.13
N ARG A 555 2.09 5.27 22.89
CA ARG A 555 2.77 4.46 21.89
C ARG A 555 3.99 3.78 22.47
N THR A 556 4.26 2.58 21.97
CA THR A 556 5.48 1.81 22.23
C THR A 556 6.38 1.75 21.00
N MET A 557 5.86 2.15 19.84
CA MET A 557 6.52 2.12 18.54
C MET A 557 6.52 3.51 17.90
N PRO A 558 7.46 3.82 16.98
CA PRO A 558 7.53 5.13 16.34
C PRO A 558 6.26 5.48 15.56
N LEU A 559 5.89 6.77 15.55
CA LEU A 559 4.82 7.30 14.71
C LEU A 559 5.40 7.76 13.37
N ALA A 560 4.84 7.30 12.25
CA ALA A 560 5.19 7.81 10.92
C ALA A 560 4.75 9.26 10.74
N ILE A 561 5.65 10.07 10.22
CA ILE A 561 5.37 11.44 9.75
C ILE A 561 5.60 11.49 8.24
N MET A 562 4.72 12.18 7.55
CA MET A 562 4.89 12.43 6.12
C MET A 562 6.12 13.32 5.92
N HIS A 563 7.15 12.78 5.27
CA HIS A 563 8.44 13.45 5.10
C HIS A 563 9.14 13.00 3.80
N PRO A 564 9.81 13.89 3.08
CA PRO A 564 9.89 15.33 3.31
C PRO A 564 8.64 16.07 2.80
N VAL A 565 8.15 17.05 3.57
CA VAL A 565 7.02 17.92 3.20
C VAL A 565 7.43 19.38 3.43
N ASN A 566 7.14 20.24 2.46
CA ASN A 566 7.25 21.69 2.57
C ASN A 566 6.11 22.28 1.71
N VAL A 567 5.13 22.87 2.36
CA VAL A 567 3.88 23.34 1.74
C VAL A 567 3.59 24.75 2.20
N LEU A 568 3.25 25.61 1.25
CA LEU A 568 2.87 27.00 1.48
C LEU A 568 1.40 27.20 1.07
N GLN A 569 0.58 27.75 1.97
CA GLN A 569 -0.77 28.23 1.67
C GLN A 569 -0.88 29.70 1.99
N ARG A 570 -1.40 30.48 1.03
CA ARG A 570 -1.74 31.88 1.17
C ARG A 570 -3.23 32.06 0.96
N ILE A 571 -3.86 32.85 1.82
CA ILE A 571 -5.24 33.29 1.69
C ILE A 571 -5.21 34.81 1.61
N ARG A 572 -5.76 35.34 0.53
CA ARG A 572 -5.94 36.77 0.29
C ARG A 572 -7.44 37.04 0.30
N PHE A 573 -7.90 37.94 1.14
CA PHE A 573 -9.28 38.35 1.15
C PHE A 573 -9.40 39.87 0.98
N GLU A 574 -10.03 40.31 -0.11
CA GLU A 574 -10.30 41.67 -0.43
C GLU A 574 -11.75 41.98 -0.05
N SER A 575 -11.90 42.82 0.97
CA SER A 575 -13.20 43.20 1.56
C SER A 575 -13.57 44.62 1.18
N LEU A 576 -14.87 44.91 1.12
CA LEU A 576 -15.41 46.27 0.98
C LEU A 576 -15.19 47.11 2.25
N HIS A 577 -14.99 46.45 3.38
CA HIS A 577 -14.87 47.12 4.68
C HIS A 577 -13.47 46.88 5.27
N PRO A 578 -12.87 47.89 5.93
CA PRO A 578 -11.56 47.74 6.53
C PRO A 578 -11.56 46.70 7.67
N MET A 579 -10.60 45.79 7.64
CA MET A 579 -10.42 44.74 8.60
C MET A 579 -9.20 45.07 9.49
N ARG A 580 -9.41 45.71 10.60
CA ARG A 580 -8.33 46.03 11.54
C ARG A 580 -7.95 44.79 12.33
N ILE A 581 -6.81 44.18 11.96
CA ILE A 581 -6.25 43.03 12.66
C ILE A 581 -4.96 43.42 13.36
N ARG A 582 -4.57 42.60 14.35
CA ARG A 582 -3.20 42.63 14.86
C ARG A 582 -2.30 41.86 13.91
N HIS A 583 -1.30 42.53 13.33
CA HIS A 583 -0.28 41.85 12.56
C HIS A 583 0.47 40.85 13.45
N GLN A 584 0.60 39.63 12.99
CA GLN A 584 1.21 38.53 13.74
C GLN A 584 2.14 37.73 12.83
N ARG A 585 3.28 37.33 13.38
CA ARG A 585 4.19 36.38 12.74
C ARG A 585 4.81 35.55 13.84
N ASP A 586 4.74 34.22 13.71
CA ASP A 586 5.34 33.31 14.68
C ASP A 586 5.60 31.94 14.04
N THR A 587 6.29 31.07 14.78
CA THR A 587 6.61 29.70 14.42
C THR A 587 6.23 28.76 15.54
N VAL A 588 5.43 27.75 15.25
CA VAL A 588 5.18 26.64 16.16
C VAL A 588 6.03 25.45 15.74
N GLN A 589 7.05 25.13 16.53
CA GLN A 589 7.94 24.00 16.27
C GLN A 589 7.60 22.82 17.19
N GLY A 590 7.57 21.62 16.59
CA GLY A 590 7.42 20.34 17.23
C GLY A 590 8.61 19.40 16.97
N PRO A 591 8.57 18.17 17.50
CA PRO A 591 9.64 17.17 17.32
C PRO A 591 9.92 16.78 15.87
N ALA A 592 8.91 16.79 14.99
CA ALA A 592 9.02 16.29 13.62
C ALA A 592 8.43 17.23 12.57
N SER A 593 7.90 18.39 12.96
CA SER A 593 7.32 19.37 12.04
C SER A 593 7.34 20.76 12.61
N ALA A 594 7.22 21.78 11.74
CA ALA A 594 7.02 23.16 12.13
C ALA A 594 5.94 23.81 11.26
N LEU A 595 5.25 24.78 11.83
CA LEU A 595 4.30 25.65 11.18
C LEU A 595 4.73 27.11 11.39
N ASP A 596 5.12 27.78 10.31
CA ASP A 596 5.28 29.22 10.27
C ASP A 596 3.97 29.85 9.83
N TYR A 597 3.56 30.93 10.48
CA TYR A 597 2.39 31.65 10.06
C TYR A 597 2.58 33.17 10.17
N ARG A 598 1.91 33.92 9.28
CA ARG A 598 1.92 35.37 9.22
C ARG A 598 0.56 35.92 8.83
N PHE A 599 0.04 36.89 9.59
CA PHE A 599 -1.24 37.57 9.33
C PHE A 599 -1.00 39.09 9.27
N TRP A 600 -1.48 39.74 8.20
CA TRP A 600 -1.36 41.17 8.02
C TRP A 600 -2.45 41.73 7.11
N THR A 601 -2.62 43.04 7.12
CA THR A 601 -3.51 43.77 6.20
C THR A 601 -2.71 44.79 5.40
N GLU A 602 -3.22 45.12 4.22
CA GLU A 602 -2.73 46.13 3.29
C GLU A 602 -3.90 46.98 2.75
N ASP A 603 -3.62 48.03 1.95
CA ASP A 603 -4.59 48.87 1.27
C ASP A 603 -5.65 49.44 2.22
N SER A 604 -5.20 50.20 3.22
CA SER A 604 -6.08 50.80 4.24
C SER A 604 -6.92 49.78 5.01
N ASP A 605 -6.34 48.62 5.28
CA ASP A 605 -6.96 47.48 5.96
C ASP A 605 -8.07 46.77 5.19
N ASN A 606 -8.20 46.99 3.89
CA ASN A 606 -9.23 46.32 3.07
C ASN A 606 -8.76 44.96 2.52
N VAL A 607 -7.48 44.67 2.52
CA VAL A 607 -6.95 43.41 2.05
C VAL A 607 -6.27 42.66 3.19
N LEU A 608 -6.84 41.51 3.56
CA LEU A 608 -6.29 40.59 4.55
C LEU A 608 -5.39 39.53 3.86
N PHE A 609 -4.25 39.30 4.44
CA PHE A 609 -3.36 38.21 4.06
C PHE A 609 -3.13 37.27 5.23
N LEU A 610 -3.31 35.96 4.97
CA LEU A 610 -2.95 34.87 5.88
C LEU A 610 -1.99 33.96 5.15
N GLU A 611 -0.79 33.80 5.66
CA GLU A 611 0.24 32.94 5.10
C GLU A 611 0.61 31.85 6.11
N TYR A 612 0.65 30.61 5.63
CA TYR A 612 0.96 29.43 6.41
C TYR A 612 1.98 28.57 5.66
N ARG A 613 3.07 28.23 6.32
CA ARG A 613 4.07 27.31 5.78
C ARG A 613 4.29 26.15 6.73
N TYR A 614 3.93 24.95 6.29
CA TYR A 614 4.21 23.73 7.03
C TYR A 614 5.42 23.03 6.43
N HIS A 615 6.36 22.60 7.28
CA HIS A 615 7.46 21.75 6.85
C HIS A 615 7.75 20.65 7.87
N SER A 616 8.02 19.43 7.36
CA SER A 616 8.41 18.30 8.17
C SER A 616 9.91 18.34 8.45
N LEU A 617 10.30 17.91 9.67
CA LEU A 617 11.70 17.90 10.16
C LEU A 617 12.27 16.49 10.29
N ALA A 618 11.38 15.47 10.32
CA ALA A 618 11.75 14.07 10.43
C ALA A 618 10.62 13.19 9.85
N ASP A 619 10.94 11.96 9.46
CA ASP A 619 9.97 10.99 8.94
C ASP A 619 9.29 10.14 10.04
N ALA A 620 9.70 10.33 11.30
CA ALA A 620 9.11 9.64 12.44
C ALA A 620 9.23 10.43 13.74
N VAL A 621 8.36 10.09 14.69
CA VAL A 621 8.44 10.51 16.09
C VAL A 621 8.64 9.28 16.97
N GLU A 622 9.74 9.25 17.70
CA GLU A 622 10.02 8.20 18.68
C GLU A 622 9.01 8.25 19.85
N PRO A 623 8.68 7.11 20.49
CA PRO A 623 7.71 7.04 21.58
C PRO A 623 7.97 8.05 22.71
N ALA A 624 9.23 8.24 23.08
CA ALA A 624 9.63 9.18 24.15
C ALA A 624 9.29 10.66 23.83
N ARG A 625 9.16 11.03 22.55
CA ARG A 625 8.84 12.39 22.09
C ARG A 625 7.39 12.55 21.65
N PHE A 626 6.59 11.46 21.75
CA PHE A 626 5.24 11.42 21.21
C PHE A 626 4.30 12.46 21.85
N MET A 627 4.32 12.60 23.19
CA MET A 627 3.47 13.59 23.87
C MET A 627 3.82 15.02 23.50
N ALA A 628 5.11 15.35 23.38
CA ALA A 628 5.55 16.67 22.93
C ALA A 628 5.11 16.97 21.48
N HIS A 629 5.06 15.92 20.63
CA HIS A 629 4.53 16.05 19.27
C HIS A 629 3.02 16.35 19.27
N LEU A 630 2.23 15.65 20.09
CA LEU A 630 0.78 15.90 20.19
C LEU A 630 0.47 17.33 20.69
N GLU A 631 1.24 17.84 21.64
CA GLU A 631 1.11 19.22 22.11
C GLU A 631 1.47 20.24 21.04
N ALA A 632 2.51 19.96 20.24
CA ALA A 632 2.88 20.80 19.11
C ALA A 632 1.78 20.81 18.03
N LEU A 633 1.24 19.64 17.66
CA LEU A 633 0.11 19.55 16.73
C LEU A 633 -1.09 20.35 17.21
N LYS A 634 -1.45 20.25 18.50
CA LYS A 634 -2.56 21.03 19.08
C LYS A 634 -2.33 22.53 18.96
N ARG A 635 -1.11 23.01 19.20
CA ARG A 635 -0.77 24.43 19.03
C ARG A 635 -0.81 24.83 17.55
N MET A 636 -0.31 24.01 16.64
CA MET A 636 -0.38 24.26 15.20
C MET A 636 -1.83 24.36 14.71
N GLU A 637 -2.70 23.43 15.14
CA GLU A 637 -4.12 23.47 14.82
C GLU A 637 -4.80 24.77 15.28
N THR A 638 -4.44 25.28 16.47
CA THR A 638 -4.99 26.54 16.99
C THR A 638 -4.66 27.74 16.08
N HIS A 639 -3.52 27.69 15.36
CA HIS A 639 -3.09 28.77 14.48
C HIS A 639 -3.35 28.50 12.99
N ALA A 640 -3.89 27.33 12.62
CA ALA A 640 -4.19 26.96 11.24
C ALA A 640 -5.53 27.51 10.73
N GLY A 641 -6.16 28.41 11.44
CA GLY A 641 -7.37 29.13 11.05
C GLY A 641 -7.37 30.57 11.56
N TYR A 642 -8.19 31.42 10.94
CA TYR A 642 -8.37 32.81 11.31
C TYR A 642 -9.81 33.23 11.12
N GLN A 643 -10.42 33.85 12.16
CA GLN A 643 -11.80 34.32 12.13
C GLN A 643 -11.86 35.84 11.96
N VAL A 644 -12.65 36.31 11.01
CA VAL A 644 -12.95 37.71 10.75
C VAL A 644 -14.40 37.97 11.13
N THR A 645 -14.68 39.15 11.77
CA THR A 645 -16.04 39.59 12.09
C THR A 645 -16.28 40.99 11.51
N LEU A 646 -17.35 41.17 10.78
CA LEU A 646 -17.76 42.49 10.26
C LEU A 646 -18.17 43.45 11.39
N GLY A 647 -17.76 44.71 11.26
CA GLY A 647 -18.21 45.79 12.16
C GLY A 647 -17.50 45.89 13.51
N THR A 648 -16.50 45.09 13.80
CA THR A 648 -15.68 45.25 15.00
C THR A 648 -14.40 46.04 14.69
N THR A 649 -14.29 47.24 15.34
CA THR A 649 -13.07 48.06 15.28
C THR A 649 -11.85 47.46 15.99
N HIS A 650 -12.01 46.30 16.62
CA HIS A 650 -10.94 45.51 17.24
C HIS A 650 -11.15 44.05 16.85
N GLY A 651 -10.26 43.52 16.08
CA GLY A 651 -10.14 42.08 15.86
C GLY A 651 -10.05 41.41 17.23
N ASN A 652 -11.04 40.57 17.55
CA ASN A 652 -11.06 39.84 18.80
C ASN A 652 -9.80 38.97 18.82
N GLN A 653 -8.92 39.22 19.79
CA GLN A 653 -7.77 38.34 20.04
C GLN A 653 -8.35 36.92 20.12
N GLY A 654 -7.77 36.03 19.33
CA GLY A 654 -8.16 34.64 19.33
C GLY A 654 -8.31 34.11 20.75
N ARG A 655 -9.49 34.13 21.28
CA ARG A 655 -9.85 33.27 22.40
C ARG A 655 -9.78 31.88 21.85
N GLY A 656 -8.74 31.20 22.21
CA GLY A 656 -8.64 29.75 22.12
C GLY A 656 -9.72 29.09 22.98
N GLN A 657 -10.96 29.30 22.61
CA GLN A 657 -12.16 28.63 23.05
C GLN A 657 -13.15 28.60 21.88
N SER A 658 -12.71 28.20 20.72
CA SER A 658 -13.63 27.55 19.82
C SER A 658 -13.74 26.12 20.32
N GLY A 659 -14.85 25.79 20.93
CA GLY A 659 -15.31 24.43 20.91
C GLY A 659 -15.40 24.05 19.42
N PHE A 660 -14.30 23.54 18.90
CA PHE A 660 -14.24 22.84 17.64
C PHE A 660 -15.29 21.75 17.78
N THR A 661 -16.44 21.96 17.19
CA THR A 661 -17.47 20.93 17.19
C THR A 661 -16.91 19.81 16.34
N TRP A 662 -16.43 18.78 17.00
CA TRP A 662 -15.85 17.53 16.51
C TRP A 662 -16.68 16.83 15.43
N PHE A 663 -17.83 17.39 15.07
CA PHE A 663 -18.77 16.82 14.10
C PHE A 663 -18.35 16.96 12.63
N GLY A 664 -17.59 17.98 12.25
CA GLY A 664 -17.18 18.19 10.85
C GLY A 664 -15.96 17.37 10.43
N VAL A 665 -14.97 17.20 11.34
CA VAL A 665 -13.69 16.55 11.01
C VAL A 665 -13.78 15.03 10.95
N ALA A 666 -14.67 14.41 11.72
CA ALA A 666 -14.80 12.94 11.74
C ALA A 666 -15.39 12.35 10.46
N MET A 667 -16.17 13.09 9.68
CA MET A 667 -16.77 12.61 8.43
C MET A 667 -15.95 12.91 7.17
N GLY A 668 -15.04 13.89 7.22
CA GLY A 668 -14.15 14.25 6.10
C GLY A 668 -12.99 13.28 5.85
N LEU A 669 -12.60 12.52 6.87
CA LEU A 669 -11.42 11.64 6.83
C LEU A 669 -11.65 10.27 6.16
N GLY A 670 -12.91 9.86 5.94
CA GLY A 670 -13.21 8.56 5.33
C GLY A 670 -12.95 8.50 3.82
N GLY A 671 -13.15 9.58 3.09
CA GLY A 671 -13.02 9.60 1.63
C GLY A 671 -11.65 10.06 1.13
N LEU A 672 -11.04 11.07 1.76
CA LEU A 672 -9.74 11.60 1.36
C LEU A 672 -8.56 10.85 1.96
N ALA A 673 -8.73 10.19 3.12
CA ALA A 673 -7.71 9.28 3.64
C ALA A 673 -7.48 8.07 2.72
N LEU A 674 -8.49 7.63 1.95
CA LEU A 674 -8.32 6.63 0.91
C LEU A 674 -7.74 7.20 -0.39
N GLY A 675 -8.18 8.39 -0.84
CA GLY A 675 -7.70 9.04 -2.06
C GLY A 675 -6.32 9.69 -1.87
N GLY A 676 -6.10 10.43 -0.79
CA GLY A 676 -4.83 11.12 -0.51
C GLY A 676 -3.71 10.18 -0.05
N LEU A 677 -4.02 9.09 0.69
CA LEU A 677 -3.03 8.07 1.07
C LEU A 677 -2.60 7.23 -0.14
N LEU A 678 -3.51 7.02 -1.11
CA LEU A 678 -3.17 6.41 -2.41
C LEU A 678 -2.35 7.36 -3.31
N MET A 679 -2.39 8.66 -3.09
CA MET A 679 -1.67 9.65 -3.89
C MET A 679 -0.20 9.86 -3.49
N PHE A 680 0.22 9.50 -2.27
CA PHE A 680 1.57 9.81 -1.77
C PHE A 680 2.44 8.61 -1.40
N MET A 681 1.88 7.41 -1.41
CA MET A 681 2.68 6.21 -1.19
C MET A 681 3.06 5.60 -2.53
N GLY A 682 4.32 5.70 -2.91
CA GLY A 682 4.93 4.79 -3.86
C GLY A 682 4.69 3.34 -3.40
N ASP A 683 4.62 2.42 -4.35
CA ASP A 683 4.06 1.08 -4.18
C ASP A 683 4.72 0.14 -3.14
N GLY A 684 5.81 0.56 -2.46
CA GLY A 684 6.59 -0.26 -1.55
C GLY A 684 5.96 -0.67 -0.21
N PRO A 685 5.26 0.21 0.55
CA PRO A 685 4.67 -0.17 1.85
C PRO A 685 3.37 -0.97 1.77
N ARG A 686 2.85 -1.17 0.55
CA ARG A 686 1.51 -1.75 0.35
C ARG A 686 1.43 -3.25 0.65
N ALA A 687 2.49 -4.00 0.47
CA ALA A 687 2.49 -5.45 0.71
C ALA A 687 2.33 -5.78 2.20
N PHE A 688 3.08 -5.11 3.08
CA PHE A 688 3.00 -5.32 4.53
C PHE A 688 1.69 -4.80 5.12
N LEU A 689 1.28 -3.58 4.76
CA LEU A 689 -0.01 -3.02 5.19
C LEU A 689 -1.21 -3.76 4.58
N ARG A 690 -1.03 -4.51 3.48
CA ARG A 690 -2.07 -5.36 2.90
C ARG A 690 -2.39 -6.55 3.77
N ASP A 691 -1.41 -7.27 4.27
CA ASP A 691 -1.69 -8.45 5.10
C ASP A 691 -2.37 -8.03 6.41
N VAL A 692 -1.93 -6.94 7.03
CA VAL A 692 -2.60 -6.35 8.19
C VAL A 692 -3.97 -5.74 7.82
N ARG A 693 -4.13 -5.13 6.63
CA ARG A 693 -5.41 -4.57 6.16
C ARG A 693 -6.35 -5.63 5.60
N ALA A 694 -5.85 -6.66 4.93
CA ALA A 694 -6.66 -7.81 4.52
C ALA A 694 -7.20 -8.52 5.76
N ARG A 695 -6.39 -8.73 6.79
CA ARG A 695 -6.81 -9.27 8.08
C ARG A 695 -7.77 -8.32 8.82
N LYS A 696 -7.54 -6.99 8.80
CA LYS A 696 -8.48 -6.00 9.37
C LYS A 696 -9.74 -5.83 8.51
N ARG A 697 -9.65 -5.87 7.18
CA ARG A 697 -10.83 -5.87 6.29
C ARG A 697 -11.61 -7.17 6.40
N LYS A 698 -10.95 -8.32 6.49
CA LYS A 698 -11.61 -9.61 6.75
C LYS A 698 -12.31 -9.61 8.11
N ARG A 699 -11.67 -9.04 9.16
CA ARG A 699 -12.29 -8.84 10.49
C ARG A 699 -13.40 -7.79 10.50
N ALA A 700 -13.28 -6.71 9.76
CA ALA A 700 -14.33 -5.71 9.63
C ALA A 700 -15.47 -6.20 8.72
N PHE A 701 -15.16 -7.01 7.72
CA PHE A 701 -16.13 -7.64 6.84
C PHE A 701 -16.93 -8.71 7.57
N SER A 702 -16.30 -9.62 8.32
CA SER A 702 -17.03 -10.62 9.12
C SER A 702 -17.82 -10.01 10.28
N ARG A 703 -17.38 -8.88 10.87
CA ARG A 703 -18.18 -8.11 11.83
C ARG A 703 -19.31 -7.30 11.20
N LYS A 704 -19.21 -6.97 9.90
CA LYS A 704 -20.25 -6.25 9.14
C LYS A 704 -21.35 -7.14 8.60
N PHE A 705 -21.08 -8.43 8.43
CA PHE A 705 -21.97 -9.37 7.76
C PHE A 705 -22.30 -10.60 8.63
N ALA A 706 -22.59 -10.40 9.91
CA ALA A 706 -23.51 -11.31 10.57
C ALA A 706 -24.83 -11.16 9.78
N SER A 707 -25.25 -12.21 9.07
CA SER A 707 -26.43 -12.20 8.22
C SER A 707 -27.65 -11.80 9.05
N VAL A 708 -28.11 -10.57 8.84
CA VAL A 708 -29.38 -10.08 9.38
C VAL A 708 -30.41 -10.30 8.28
N GLU A 709 -31.60 -10.74 8.65
CA GLU A 709 -32.73 -10.83 7.73
C GLU A 709 -32.88 -9.51 6.95
N GLY A 710 -32.84 -9.55 5.62
CA GLY A 710 -32.90 -8.40 4.73
C GLY A 710 -31.54 -7.89 4.18
N ASP A 711 -30.41 -8.43 4.59
CA ASP A 711 -29.07 -7.97 4.15
C ASP A 711 -28.76 -8.24 2.67
N SER A 712 -29.55 -9.09 1.99
CA SER A 712 -29.43 -9.37 0.57
C SER A 712 -30.80 -9.40 -0.12
N PRO A 713 -30.89 -9.20 -1.44
CA PRO A 713 -32.13 -9.31 -2.18
C PRO A 713 -32.85 -10.67 -2.02
N ALA A 714 -32.08 -11.77 -1.86
CA ALA A 714 -32.61 -13.10 -1.64
C ALA A 714 -33.19 -13.30 -0.22
N GLN A 715 -32.86 -12.41 0.71
CA GLN A 715 -33.33 -12.41 2.10
C GLN A 715 -34.23 -11.21 2.41
N ALA A 716 -34.82 -10.59 1.37
CA ALA A 716 -35.65 -9.40 1.51
C ALA A 716 -36.83 -9.66 2.46
N MET A 717 -37.02 -8.77 3.42
CA MET A 717 -38.14 -8.86 4.39
C MET A 717 -39.46 -8.46 3.72
N SER A 718 -40.52 -9.22 3.89
CA SER A 718 -41.85 -8.90 3.39
C SER A 718 -42.56 -7.92 4.35
N LEU A 719 -43.05 -6.82 3.83
CA LEU A 719 -43.81 -5.81 4.56
C LEU A 719 -45.19 -5.60 3.93
N ALA A 720 -46.18 -5.36 4.76
CA ALA A 720 -47.52 -5.06 4.30
C ALA A 720 -47.69 -3.56 3.93
N THR A 721 -47.01 -2.67 4.62
CA THR A 721 -47.07 -1.21 4.39
C THR A 721 -45.72 -0.51 4.61
N VAL A 722 -45.56 0.69 4.02
CA VAL A 722 -44.41 1.55 4.25
C VAL A 722 -44.31 2.05 5.72
N GLY A 723 -45.43 2.11 6.43
CA GLY A 723 -45.47 2.44 7.87
C GLY A 723 -44.80 1.33 8.72
N GLU A 724 -44.95 0.07 8.35
CA GLU A 724 -44.32 -1.07 8.99
C GLU A 724 -42.77 -1.05 8.80
N LEU A 725 -42.29 -0.50 7.69
CA LEU A 725 -40.87 -0.28 7.41
C LEU A 725 -40.19 0.56 8.49
N HIS A 726 -40.78 1.72 8.84
CA HIS A 726 -40.25 2.61 9.87
C HIS A 726 -40.26 1.97 11.25
N ALA A 727 -41.32 1.20 11.59
CA ALA A 727 -41.40 0.48 12.86
C ALA A 727 -40.33 -0.62 12.97
N ARG A 728 -40.07 -1.34 11.90
CA ARG A 728 -39.02 -2.39 11.87
C ARG A 728 -37.61 -1.81 11.89
N LEU A 729 -37.34 -0.74 11.15
CA LEU A 729 -36.03 -0.06 11.15
C LEU A 729 -35.66 0.56 12.49
N SER A 730 -36.66 1.03 13.27
CA SER A 730 -36.44 1.52 14.64
C SER A 730 -36.03 0.42 15.63
N GLY A 731 -36.41 -0.84 15.34
CA GLY A 731 -36.04 -2.01 16.15
C GLY A 731 -34.71 -2.67 15.77
N VAL A 732 -34.11 -2.31 14.62
CA VAL A 732 -32.86 -2.91 14.16
C VAL A 732 -31.69 -2.44 15.03
N ARG A 733 -31.02 -3.37 15.68
CA ARG A 733 -29.81 -3.10 16.47
C ARG A 733 -28.57 -3.20 15.61
N CYS A 734 -27.71 -2.20 15.70
CA CYS A 734 -26.38 -2.27 15.13
C CYS A 734 -25.50 -3.23 15.93
N ALA A 735 -24.48 -3.81 15.32
CA ALA A 735 -23.47 -4.62 15.99
C ALA A 735 -22.74 -3.88 17.13
N CYS A 736 -22.82 -2.54 17.20
CA CYS A 736 -22.35 -1.75 18.33
C CYS A 736 -23.31 -1.70 19.54
N GLY A 737 -24.46 -2.40 19.46
CA GLY A 737 -25.47 -2.48 20.52
C GLY A 737 -26.48 -1.33 20.55
N VAL A 738 -26.30 -0.27 19.75
CA VAL A 738 -27.22 0.88 19.70
C VAL A 738 -28.42 0.55 18.82
N ALA A 739 -29.62 0.74 19.37
CA ALA A 739 -30.88 0.66 18.62
C ALA A 739 -31.24 2.03 18.04
N GLY A 740 -31.81 2.05 16.85
CA GLY A 740 -32.30 3.24 16.15
C GLY A 740 -31.52 3.57 14.88
N ALA A 741 -32.27 3.62 13.79
CA ALA A 741 -31.79 4.13 12.51
C ALA A 741 -32.09 5.63 12.44
N GLY A 742 -31.14 6.44 11.96
CA GLY A 742 -31.47 7.77 11.43
C GLY A 742 -32.48 7.62 10.27
N ALA A 743 -33.11 8.71 9.85
CA ALA A 743 -34.08 8.66 8.76
C ALA A 743 -33.50 7.92 7.53
N PRO A 744 -34.10 6.77 7.12
CA PRO A 744 -33.55 5.97 6.04
C PRO A 744 -33.79 6.67 4.69
N LYS A 745 -32.81 6.56 3.79
CA LYS A 745 -33.04 6.82 2.36
C LYS A 745 -33.61 5.57 1.72
N LEU A 746 -34.74 5.68 1.05
CA LEU A 746 -35.41 4.61 0.36
C LEU A 746 -35.11 4.71 -1.15
N GLU A 747 -34.72 3.62 -1.77
CA GLU A 747 -34.46 3.52 -3.21
C GLU A 747 -35.25 2.31 -3.75
N GLU A 748 -35.98 2.48 -4.83
CA GLU A 748 -36.55 1.34 -5.56
C GLU A 748 -35.44 0.64 -6.38
N VAL A 749 -35.38 -0.69 -6.25
CA VAL A 749 -34.41 -1.54 -6.95
C VAL A 749 -35.16 -2.65 -7.65
N VAL A 750 -35.02 -2.76 -8.96
CA VAL A 750 -35.59 -3.86 -9.75
C VAL A 750 -34.49 -4.88 -10.04
N LEU A 751 -34.70 -6.12 -9.57
CA LEU A 751 -33.76 -7.21 -9.80
C LEU A 751 -34.54 -8.38 -10.49
N GLY A 752 -34.39 -8.47 -11.82
CA GLY A 752 -35.19 -9.37 -12.64
C GLY A 752 -36.67 -8.98 -12.61
N GLU A 753 -37.55 -9.88 -12.20
CA GLU A 753 -39.00 -9.64 -12.06
C GLU A 753 -39.40 -9.16 -10.65
N GLN A 754 -38.44 -8.95 -9.73
CA GLN A 754 -38.72 -8.54 -8.36
C GLN A 754 -38.52 -7.03 -8.17
N HIS A 755 -39.55 -6.35 -7.67
CA HIS A 755 -39.51 -4.98 -7.19
C HIS A 755 -39.20 -5.00 -5.70
N LEU A 756 -38.08 -4.40 -5.30
CA LEU A 756 -37.60 -4.34 -3.94
C LEU A 756 -37.42 -2.87 -3.51
N VAL A 757 -37.60 -2.60 -2.25
CA VAL A 757 -37.25 -1.33 -1.62
C VAL A 757 -35.95 -1.52 -0.85
N LEU A 758 -34.90 -0.81 -1.23
CA LEU A 758 -33.64 -0.75 -0.52
C LEU A 758 -33.65 0.42 0.44
N ALA A 759 -33.68 0.14 1.74
CA ALA A 759 -33.54 1.14 2.77
C ALA A 759 -32.06 1.27 3.16
N LYS A 760 -31.52 2.48 3.09
CA LYS A 760 -30.14 2.81 3.51
C LYS A 760 -30.19 3.77 4.70
N TRP A 761 -29.46 3.50 5.76
CA TRP A 761 -29.35 4.39 6.92
C TRP A 761 -27.97 4.31 7.57
N THR A 762 -27.68 5.30 8.43
CA THR A 762 -26.44 5.34 9.19
C THR A 762 -26.73 5.10 10.66
N CYS A 763 -25.96 4.24 11.31
CA CYS A 763 -26.09 4.00 12.75
C CYS A 763 -25.69 5.23 13.55
N SER A 764 -26.58 5.72 14.42
CA SER A 764 -26.33 6.88 15.27
C SER A 764 -25.24 6.68 16.32
N GLY A 765 -24.90 5.43 16.66
CA GLY A 765 -23.89 5.13 17.67
C GLY A 765 -22.47 4.97 17.13
N CYS A 766 -22.29 4.38 15.94
CA CYS A 766 -20.97 4.09 15.39
C CYS A 766 -20.71 4.67 13.99
N GLY A 767 -21.65 5.40 13.40
CA GLY A 767 -21.52 6.01 12.07
C GLY A 767 -21.47 5.00 10.91
N THR A 768 -21.71 3.70 11.15
CA THR A 768 -21.65 2.69 10.10
C THR A 768 -22.89 2.77 9.21
N GLY A 769 -22.69 2.87 7.90
CA GLY A 769 -23.75 2.75 6.90
C GLY A 769 -24.33 1.34 6.89
N ARG A 770 -25.65 1.23 6.88
CA ARG A 770 -26.43 -0.04 6.83
C ARG A 770 -27.42 0.03 5.70
N HIS A 771 -27.81 -1.15 5.22
CA HIS A 771 -28.90 -1.28 4.26
C HIS A 771 -29.71 -2.55 4.54
N ALA A 772 -30.95 -2.56 4.07
CA ALA A 772 -31.77 -3.76 4.06
C ALA A 772 -32.74 -3.73 2.88
N TYR A 773 -33.06 -4.90 2.35
CA TYR A 773 -34.00 -5.10 1.24
C TYR A 773 -35.36 -5.53 1.77
N PHE A 774 -36.41 -4.95 1.20
CA PHE A 774 -37.79 -5.24 1.55
C PHE A 774 -38.61 -5.48 0.30
N THR A 775 -39.54 -6.42 0.37
CA THR A 775 -40.64 -6.58 -0.59
C THR A 775 -41.89 -5.91 -0.03
N VAL A 776 -42.47 -4.96 -0.75
CA VAL A 776 -43.73 -4.35 -0.38
C VAL A 776 -44.82 -5.03 -1.18
N ARG A 777 -45.83 -5.62 -0.50
CA ARG A 777 -47.04 -6.16 -1.17
C ARG A 777 -47.90 -4.98 -1.60
N GLU A 778 -48.07 -4.76 -2.90
CA GLU A 778 -49.11 -3.89 -3.39
C GLU A 778 -50.50 -4.52 -2.99
N GLU A 779 -51.24 -3.86 -2.14
CA GLU A 779 -52.67 -4.09 -2.05
C GLU A 779 -53.26 -3.69 -3.40
N ARG A 780 -53.63 -4.69 -4.22
CA ARG A 780 -54.53 -4.43 -5.34
C ARG A 780 -55.83 -3.92 -4.74
N ALA A 781 -56.10 -2.61 -4.94
CA ALA A 781 -57.42 -2.06 -4.70
C ALA A 781 -58.42 -2.88 -5.55
N ALA A 782 -59.36 -3.51 -4.86
CA ALA A 782 -60.50 -4.15 -5.46
C ALA A 782 -61.53 -3.12 -5.94
#